data_d98b5f448cdf25ad058365874e90612a
#
_entry.id   d98b5f448cdf25ad058365874e90612a
#
_cell.length_a   1.000
_cell.length_b   1.000
_cell.length_c   1.000
_cell.angle_alpha   90.00
_cell.angle_beta   90.00
_cell.angle_gamma   90.00
#
_symmetry.space_group_name_H-M   'P 1'
#
loop_
_entity.id
_entity.type
_entity.pdbx_description
1 polymer ?
#
loop_
_entity_poly.entity_id
_entity_poly.type
_entity_poly.pdbx_seq_one_letter_code
_entity_poly.pdbx_strand_id
1 'polypeptide(L)'
;MRVTNNMVTSQVIFNVQRSLRRFMTLQTEMSSGKRINKPSDDPVGTLRDLDYRTELSKIGQFQDNISQGQNWLNSYDSILDDAKLLLTEAKDVALAMSNDTYDDDQRRAAAGEVETVFERLVQLSDSQIGGRRMFSGFRTKLNPFRVSSGGVTYLGDDGRIELEIESQVKQATNLTGAEVFLKATSILGENADLNVAVTDDTLLVDLNGGDGVDLTAGSLTITDDNVIGVSATVDLAAAPPVTTVGEALARINAALTAAGMNTTVSVEMTEEGNGFRVITTPSGQISTATELVRLHDGSGVDLSRGHIRLSNSSGVSIDVDLSTATTIGDVTTLFNNTLAAQGLPTVTMGINAAGTGLVITDTGVPPSDLTIENVSSLDQTASLLGIAGLVNAQLVGSDLNPGATFTIVENGGTTAADLGLAGEFTHTEAGTDLDPLLTLSTRLADLRNGFGFDGDRMVLWQGEFTHTIDLSDPTIVTVQDLLDNVNNSALDITASINDSSRGIQIANNDLHRSFTIQEVDGGRVAKQMDLFGSSDMLGSLLVLADALRESDMEGVNRLIQNFDDAITHALDMRSTVGISTKRLDDTSGRLQDLQLGFTKLLSEEEDADLTKVVTDLAAYESAYQAALLSAAKIVQPSLLDFLR
;
A
#
# COMPACT_ATOMS: atom_id res chain seq x y z
N MET A 1 -23.84 -1.02 -105.42
CA MET A 1 -22.38 -1.07 -105.21
C MET A 1 -21.89 -2.40 -105.76
N ARG A 2 -20.94 -2.42 -106.74
CA ARG A 2 -20.30 -3.67 -107.17
C ARG A 2 -19.34 -4.13 -106.07
N VAL A 3 -19.65 -5.19 -105.39
CA VAL A 3 -18.73 -5.84 -104.46
C VAL A 3 -17.66 -6.52 -105.29
N THR A 4 -16.44 -6.03 -105.23
CA THR A 4 -15.31 -6.64 -106.00
C THR A 4 -14.82 -7.89 -105.24
N ASN A 5 -14.37 -8.91 -105.99
CA ASN A 5 -13.86 -10.18 -105.41
C ASN A 5 -12.75 -9.93 -104.35
N ASN A 6 -11.91 -8.92 -104.59
CA ASN A 6 -10.88 -8.48 -103.60
C ASN A 6 -11.48 -7.98 -102.31
N MET A 7 -12.63 -7.32 -102.30
CA MET A 7 -13.29 -6.89 -101.02
C MET A 7 -13.82 -8.10 -100.27
N VAL A 8 -14.39 -9.10 -100.97
CA VAL A 8 -14.87 -10.32 -100.28
C VAL A 8 -13.69 -11.11 -99.72
N THR A 9 -12.61 -11.26 -100.46
CA THR A 9 -11.40 -11.96 -100.02
C THR A 9 -10.76 -11.23 -98.80
N SER A 10 -10.62 -9.91 -98.88
CA SER A 10 -10.10 -9.11 -97.72
C SER A 10 -10.98 -9.23 -96.48
N GLN A 11 -12.32 -9.24 -96.68
CA GLN A 11 -13.26 -9.41 -95.56
C GLN A 11 -13.17 -10.81 -94.91
N VAL A 12 -13.00 -11.83 -95.73
CA VAL A 12 -12.84 -13.21 -95.27
C VAL A 12 -11.51 -13.38 -94.56
N ILE A 13 -10.40 -12.88 -95.07
CA ILE A 13 -9.09 -12.90 -94.43
C ILE A 13 -9.17 -12.15 -93.09
N PHE A 14 -9.81 -11.00 -93.05
CA PHE A 14 -10.01 -10.25 -91.78
C PHE A 14 -10.81 -11.04 -90.74
N ASN A 15 -11.89 -11.72 -91.15
CA ASN A 15 -12.69 -12.57 -90.30
C ASN A 15 -11.90 -13.79 -89.79
N VAL A 16 -11.11 -14.46 -90.61
CA VAL A 16 -10.22 -15.57 -90.23
C VAL A 16 -9.18 -15.10 -89.24
N GLN A 17 -8.52 -13.96 -89.48
CA GLN A 17 -7.54 -13.39 -88.57
C GLN A 17 -8.17 -12.98 -87.22
N ARG A 18 -9.41 -12.47 -87.20
CA ARG A 18 -10.14 -12.14 -85.97
C ARG A 18 -10.49 -13.41 -85.22
N SER A 19 -10.97 -14.48 -85.85
CA SER A 19 -11.27 -15.76 -85.22
C SER A 19 -10.02 -16.41 -84.67
N LEU A 20 -8.90 -16.38 -85.41
CA LEU A 20 -7.61 -16.89 -84.93
C LEU A 20 -7.11 -16.13 -83.71
N ARG A 21 -7.18 -14.79 -83.73
CA ARG A 21 -6.82 -13.99 -82.52
C ARG A 21 -7.66 -14.35 -81.31
N ARG A 22 -8.98 -14.49 -81.51
CA ARG A 22 -9.87 -14.86 -80.37
C ARG A 22 -9.58 -16.28 -79.85
N PHE A 23 -9.33 -17.23 -80.79
CA PHE A 23 -8.92 -18.59 -80.40
C PHE A 23 -7.60 -18.60 -79.63
N MET A 24 -6.58 -17.84 -80.04
CA MET A 24 -5.30 -17.73 -79.34
C MET A 24 -5.47 -17.07 -77.94
N THR A 25 -6.35 -16.06 -77.82
CA THR A 25 -6.67 -15.43 -76.54
C THR A 25 -7.30 -16.45 -75.62
N LEU A 26 -8.33 -17.20 -76.03
CA LEU A 26 -9.00 -18.24 -75.22
C LEU A 26 -8.04 -19.39 -74.90
N GLN A 27 -7.12 -19.76 -75.80
CA GLN A 27 -6.08 -20.74 -75.49
C GLN A 27 -5.12 -20.23 -74.38
N THR A 28 -4.78 -18.93 -74.39
CA THR A 28 -3.94 -18.30 -73.34
C THR A 28 -4.70 -18.24 -72.04
N GLU A 29 -5.98 -17.82 -72.08
CA GLU A 29 -6.86 -17.79 -70.90
C GLU A 29 -7.00 -19.20 -70.26
N MET A 30 -7.18 -20.23 -71.08
CA MET A 30 -7.26 -21.63 -70.63
C MET A 30 -5.94 -22.16 -70.09
N SER A 31 -4.80 -21.80 -70.65
CA SER A 31 -3.48 -22.25 -70.24
C SER A 31 -3.00 -21.56 -68.95
N SER A 32 -3.31 -20.27 -68.79
CA SER A 32 -2.95 -19.49 -67.64
C SER A 32 -3.96 -19.59 -66.45
N GLY A 33 -5.21 -19.98 -66.82
CA GLY A 33 -6.34 -19.90 -65.84
C GLY A 33 -6.81 -18.46 -65.61
N LYS A 34 -6.25 -17.47 -66.29
CA LYS A 34 -6.49 -16.04 -66.06
C LYS A 34 -7.18 -15.38 -67.29
N ARG A 35 -8.18 -14.56 -66.97
CA ARG A 35 -8.88 -13.71 -67.96
C ARG A 35 -7.99 -12.56 -68.46
N ILE A 36 -7.22 -11.98 -67.48
CA ILE A 36 -6.29 -10.87 -67.78
C ILE A 36 -4.86 -11.42 -67.73
N ASN A 37 -4.21 -11.51 -68.91
CA ASN A 37 -2.83 -11.97 -68.99
C ASN A 37 -1.83 -10.84 -69.23
N LYS A 38 -2.30 -9.75 -69.87
CA LYS A 38 -1.50 -8.54 -70.17
C LYS A 38 -2.39 -7.29 -70.07
N PRO A 39 -1.80 -6.12 -69.75
CA PRO A 39 -2.55 -4.87 -69.57
C PRO A 39 -3.45 -4.46 -70.74
N SER A 40 -3.12 -4.95 -71.96
CA SER A 40 -3.92 -4.68 -73.18
C SER A 40 -5.24 -5.47 -73.21
N ASP A 41 -5.40 -6.53 -72.46
CA ASP A 41 -6.59 -7.39 -72.49
C ASP A 41 -7.77 -6.69 -71.73
N ASP A 42 -7.50 -6.06 -70.57
CA ASP A 42 -8.42 -5.23 -69.88
C ASP A 42 -7.63 -4.19 -69.05
N PRO A 43 -7.44 -2.95 -69.55
CA PRO A 43 -6.66 -1.94 -68.86
C PRO A 43 -7.26 -1.51 -67.51
N VAL A 44 -8.59 -1.50 -67.33
CA VAL A 44 -9.28 -1.13 -66.08
C VAL A 44 -9.18 -2.26 -65.07
N GLY A 45 -9.42 -3.50 -65.51
CA GLY A 45 -9.25 -4.69 -64.69
C GLY A 45 -7.80 -4.85 -64.23
N THR A 46 -6.81 -4.57 -65.08
CA THR A 46 -5.38 -4.61 -64.72
C THR A 46 -5.03 -3.60 -63.61
N LEU A 47 -5.61 -2.38 -63.62
CA LEU A 47 -5.39 -1.41 -62.54
C LEU A 47 -5.94 -1.93 -61.21
N ARG A 48 -7.14 -2.50 -61.19
CA ARG A 48 -7.73 -3.11 -60.00
C ARG A 48 -6.92 -4.31 -59.49
N ASP A 49 -6.46 -5.17 -60.40
CA ASP A 49 -5.58 -6.30 -60.09
C ASP A 49 -4.30 -5.84 -59.37
N LEU A 50 -3.64 -4.81 -59.93
CA LEU A 50 -2.44 -4.21 -59.31
C LEU A 50 -2.73 -3.60 -57.94
N ASP A 51 -3.87 -2.93 -57.78
CA ASP A 51 -4.29 -2.37 -56.46
C ASP A 51 -4.52 -3.50 -55.46
N TYR A 52 -5.26 -4.56 -55.82
CA TYR A 52 -5.49 -5.69 -54.92
C TYR A 52 -4.21 -6.43 -54.55
N ARG A 53 -3.29 -6.64 -55.49
CA ARG A 53 -1.97 -7.24 -55.22
C ARG A 53 -1.11 -6.36 -54.33
N THR A 54 -1.19 -5.04 -54.49
CA THR A 54 -0.48 -4.10 -53.64
C THR A 54 -1.02 -4.18 -52.20
N GLU A 55 -2.34 -4.22 -51.99
CA GLU A 55 -2.94 -4.37 -50.68
C GLU A 55 -2.63 -5.74 -50.06
N LEU A 56 -2.68 -6.83 -50.82
CA LEU A 56 -2.28 -8.16 -50.36
C LEU A 56 -0.81 -8.21 -49.93
N SER A 57 0.09 -7.53 -50.64
CA SER A 57 1.50 -7.45 -50.29
C SER A 57 1.71 -6.68 -48.96
N LYS A 58 0.99 -5.56 -48.74
CA LYS A 58 1.02 -4.81 -47.50
C LYS A 58 0.50 -5.66 -46.34
N ILE A 59 -0.65 -6.33 -46.53
CA ILE A 59 -1.22 -7.23 -45.52
C ILE A 59 -0.22 -8.32 -45.12
N GLY A 60 0.44 -8.93 -46.12
CA GLY A 60 1.48 -9.93 -45.86
C GLY A 60 2.62 -9.38 -45.00
N GLN A 61 3.10 -8.16 -45.31
CA GLN A 61 4.14 -7.51 -44.49
C GLN A 61 3.67 -7.19 -43.08
N PHE A 62 2.42 -6.75 -42.90
CA PHE A 62 1.88 -6.51 -41.54
C PHE A 62 1.75 -7.82 -40.78
N GLN A 63 1.35 -8.92 -41.38
CA GLN A 63 1.29 -10.24 -40.75
C GLN A 63 2.69 -10.74 -40.32
N ASP A 64 3.71 -10.52 -41.14
CA ASP A 64 5.09 -10.83 -40.79
C ASP A 64 5.57 -9.99 -39.61
N ASN A 65 5.27 -8.69 -39.60
CA ASN A 65 5.58 -7.79 -38.48
C ASN A 65 4.88 -8.24 -37.21
N ILE A 66 3.59 -8.61 -37.27
CA ILE A 66 2.82 -9.11 -36.13
C ILE A 66 3.43 -10.40 -35.61
N SER A 67 3.74 -11.35 -36.46
CA SER A 67 4.38 -12.62 -36.07
C SER A 67 5.72 -12.38 -35.35
N GLN A 68 6.53 -11.45 -35.85
CA GLN A 68 7.77 -11.05 -35.21
C GLN A 68 7.49 -10.40 -33.83
N GLY A 69 6.51 -9.48 -33.76
CA GLY A 69 6.12 -8.84 -32.52
C GLY A 69 5.64 -9.82 -31.47
N GLN A 70 4.80 -10.79 -31.84
CA GLN A 70 4.32 -11.86 -30.98
C GLN A 70 5.46 -12.71 -30.41
N ASN A 71 6.43 -13.08 -31.24
CA ASN A 71 7.60 -13.83 -30.78
C ASN A 71 8.41 -13.07 -29.72
N TRP A 72 8.56 -11.75 -29.88
CA TRP A 72 9.23 -10.91 -28.91
C TRP A 72 8.42 -10.81 -27.61
N LEU A 73 7.13 -10.50 -27.70
CA LEU A 73 6.26 -10.36 -26.53
C LEU A 73 6.13 -11.67 -25.74
N ASN A 74 6.00 -12.82 -26.42
CA ASN A 74 5.98 -14.12 -25.76
C ASN A 74 7.29 -14.41 -24.99
N SER A 75 8.41 -13.95 -25.53
CA SER A 75 9.71 -14.09 -24.84
C SER A 75 9.78 -13.18 -23.60
N TYR A 76 9.23 -11.94 -23.68
CA TYR A 76 9.10 -11.07 -22.50
C TYR A 76 8.22 -11.71 -21.44
N ASP A 77 7.06 -12.29 -21.81
CA ASP A 77 6.18 -12.97 -20.86
C ASP A 77 6.89 -14.11 -20.11
N SER A 78 7.65 -14.94 -20.86
CA SER A 78 8.42 -16.02 -20.24
C SER A 78 9.49 -15.51 -19.27
N ILE A 79 10.25 -14.46 -19.66
CA ILE A 79 11.30 -13.90 -18.81
C ILE A 79 10.71 -13.24 -17.55
N LEU A 80 9.58 -12.56 -17.69
CA LEU A 80 8.88 -11.94 -16.55
C LEU A 80 8.30 -12.99 -15.61
N ASP A 81 7.85 -14.15 -16.13
CA ASP A 81 7.42 -15.28 -15.29
C ASP A 81 8.60 -15.88 -14.51
N ASP A 82 9.74 -16.08 -15.18
CA ASP A 82 10.97 -16.53 -14.52
C ASP A 82 11.45 -15.52 -13.47
N ALA A 83 11.39 -14.21 -13.75
CA ALA A 83 11.75 -13.16 -12.80
C ALA A 83 10.83 -13.19 -11.57
N LYS A 84 9.51 -13.31 -11.77
CA LYS A 84 8.55 -13.48 -10.67
C LYS A 84 8.86 -14.70 -9.82
N LEU A 85 9.21 -15.84 -10.43
CA LEU A 85 9.58 -17.06 -9.69
C LEU A 85 10.83 -16.84 -8.83
N LEU A 86 11.85 -16.15 -9.35
CA LEU A 86 13.06 -15.81 -8.60
C LEU A 86 12.78 -14.85 -7.43
N LEU A 87 11.91 -13.86 -7.62
CA LEU A 87 11.48 -12.96 -6.54
C LEU A 87 10.69 -13.71 -5.46
N THR A 88 9.86 -14.69 -5.88
CA THR A 88 9.15 -15.55 -4.94
C THR A 88 10.14 -16.44 -4.15
N GLU A 89 11.15 -17.03 -4.80
CA GLU A 89 12.22 -17.79 -4.15
C GLU A 89 12.94 -16.93 -3.09
N ALA A 90 13.31 -15.69 -3.43
CA ALA A 90 13.93 -14.77 -2.48
C ALA A 90 13.01 -14.40 -1.30
N LYS A 91 11.73 -14.17 -1.57
CA LYS A 91 10.72 -13.94 -0.52
C LYS A 91 10.57 -15.14 0.40
N ASP A 92 10.54 -16.36 -0.14
CA ASP A 92 10.44 -17.58 0.65
C ASP A 92 11.68 -17.76 1.56
N VAL A 93 12.87 -17.41 1.06
CA VAL A 93 14.10 -17.36 1.87
C VAL A 93 13.97 -16.32 2.99
N ALA A 94 13.48 -15.10 2.67
CA ALA A 94 13.28 -14.05 3.67
C ALA A 94 12.28 -14.51 4.76
N LEU A 95 11.13 -15.09 4.38
CA LEU A 95 10.14 -15.64 5.30
C LEU A 95 10.71 -16.76 6.18
N ALA A 96 11.53 -17.66 5.63
CA ALA A 96 12.17 -18.70 6.40
C ALA A 96 13.16 -18.12 7.41
N MET A 97 14.03 -17.21 6.95
CA MET A 97 15.13 -16.64 7.77
C MET A 97 14.67 -15.57 8.76
N SER A 98 13.45 -15.07 8.65
CA SER A 98 12.83 -14.18 9.64
C SER A 98 12.47 -14.88 10.96
N ASN A 99 12.58 -16.21 11.02
CA ASN A 99 12.27 -16.99 12.20
C ASN A 99 13.50 -17.10 13.12
N ASP A 100 13.30 -16.94 14.43
CA ASP A 100 14.33 -17.02 15.48
C ASP A 100 14.98 -18.42 15.62
N THR A 101 14.44 -19.44 14.96
CA THR A 101 14.98 -20.83 15.03
C THR A 101 16.27 -21.02 14.24
N TYR A 102 16.60 -20.11 13.32
CA TYR A 102 17.81 -20.16 12.50
C TYR A 102 18.95 -19.40 13.15
N ASP A 103 20.15 -19.93 13.07
CA ASP A 103 21.37 -19.29 13.58
C ASP A 103 22.03 -18.38 12.52
N ASP A 104 23.06 -17.62 12.94
CA ASP A 104 23.76 -16.67 12.09
C ASP A 104 24.49 -17.33 10.92
N ASP A 105 24.98 -18.57 11.09
CA ASP A 105 25.66 -19.29 10.02
C ASP A 105 24.67 -19.75 8.95
N GLN A 106 23.48 -20.15 9.37
CA GLN A 106 22.39 -20.49 8.44
C GLN A 106 21.88 -19.27 7.66
N ARG A 107 21.76 -18.10 8.32
CA ARG A 107 21.40 -16.84 7.65
C ARG A 107 22.48 -16.40 6.66
N ARG A 108 23.77 -16.53 7.01
CA ARG A 108 24.86 -16.25 6.06
C ARG A 108 24.87 -17.22 4.88
N ALA A 109 24.49 -18.48 5.09
CA ALA A 109 24.34 -19.42 3.98
C ALA A 109 23.17 -19.03 3.08
N ALA A 110 22.04 -18.63 3.65
CA ALA A 110 20.87 -18.12 2.92
C ALA A 110 21.19 -16.83 2.14
N ALA A 111 22.06 -15.95 2.66
CA ALA A 111 22.55 -14.80 1.90
C ALA A 111 23.20 -15.22 0.57
N GLY A 112 23.99 -16.30 0.56
CA GLY A 112 24.57 -16.85 -0.67
C GLY A 112 23.53 -17.40 -1.65
N GLU A 113 22.40 -17.91 -1.15
CA GLU A 113 21.28 -18.32 -1.98
C GLU A 113 20.62 -17.10 -2.64
N VAL A 114 20.36 -16.03 -1.87
CA VAL A 114 19.84 -14.77 -2.39
C VAL A 114 20.76 -14.13 -3.42
N GLU A 115 22.09 -14.17 -3.21
CA GLU A 115 23.07 -13.73 -4.21
C GLU A 115 22.95 -14.52 -5.52
N THR A 116 22.76 -15.83 -5.42
CA THR A 116 22.53 -16.68 -6.61
C THR A 116 21.25 -16.28 -7.33
N VAL A 117 20.17 -15.97 -6.59
CA VAL A 117 18.93 -15.44 -7.16
C VAL A 117 19.17 -14.11 -7.85
N PHE A 118 19.92 -13.20 -7.22
CA PHE A 118 20.29 -11.91 -7.81
C PHE A 118 21.07 -12.09 -9.13
N GLU A 119 22.10 -12.95 -9.15
CA GLU A 119 22.89 -13.22 -10.35
C GLU A 119 22.02 -13.80 -11.48
N ARG A 120 21.08 -14.71 -11.15
CA ARG A 120 20.13 -15.27 -12.11
C ARG A 120 19.18 -14.21 -12.66
N LEU A 121 18.70 -13.29 -11.82
CA LEU A 121 17.82 -12.19 -12.26
C LEU A 121 18.59 -11.22 -13.17
N VAL A 122 19.84 -10.87 -12.86
CA VAL A 122 20.72 -10.09 -13.73
C VAL A 122 20.97 -10.82 -15.05
N GLN A 123 21.17 -12.14 -15.03
CA GLN A 123 21.33 -12.94 -16.25
C GLN A 123 20.05 -12.96 -17.10
N LEU A 124 18.86 -13.06 -16.49
CA LEU A 124 17.58 -12.94 -17.20
C LEU A 124 17.43 -11.59 -17.89
N SER A 125 17.84 -10.51 -17.22
CA SER A 125 17.81 -9.16 -17.77
C SER A 125 18.73 -8.99 -19.00
N ASP A 126 19.76 -9.84 -19.14
CA ASP A 126 20.67 -9.88 -20.28
C ASP A 126 20.22 -10.79 -21.44
N SER A 127 18.98 -11.28 -21.40
CA SER A 127 18.43 -12.20 -22.40
C SER A 127 18.45 -11.62 -23.81
N GLN A 128 18.70 -12.50 -24.79
CA GLN A 128 18.91 -12.13 -26.19
C GLN A 128 18.02 -12.93 -27.14
N ILE A 129 17.53 -12.27 -28.16
CA ILE A 129 16.86 -12.89 -29.32
C ILE A 129 17.58 -12.47 -30.59
N GLY A 130 18.05 -13.45 -31.38
CA GLY A 130 18.75 -13.18 -32.64
C GLY A 130 19.99 -12.29 -32.49
N GLY A 131 20.69 -12.39 -31.33
CA GLY A 131 21.87 -11.59 -31.03
C GLY A 131 21.59 -10.15 -30.63
N ARG A 132 20.33 -9.82 -30.34
CA ARG A 132 19.88 -8.53 -29.81
C ARG A 132 19.40 -8.69 -28.38
N ARG A 133 19.88 -7.86 -27.48
CA ARG A 133 19.44 -7.82 -26.07
C ARG A 133 18.03 -7.22 -26.00
N MET A 134 17.20 -7.86 -25.21
CA MET A 134 15.77 -7.52 -25.13
C MET A 134 15.53 -6.24 -24.34
N PHE A 135 16.22 -6.07 -23.23
CA PHE A 135 15.96 -5.02 -22.26
C PHE A 135 16.80 -3.75 -22.41
N SER A 136 17.60 -3.61 -23.49
CA SER A 136 18.51 -2.48 -23.68
C SER A 136 17.94 -1.31 -24.48
N GLY A 137 16.63 -1.29 -24.78
CA GLY A 137 16.02 -0.29 -25.65
C GLY A 137 16.56 -0.37 -27.08
N PHE A 138 17.06 0.75 -27.64
CA PHE A 138 17.72 0.76 -28.96
C PHE A 138 19.17 0.29 -28.90
N ARG A 139 19.80 0.28 -27.72
CA ARG A 139 21.20 -0.13 -27.52
C ARG A 139 21.37 -1.65 -27.45
N THR A 140 20.72 -2.40 -28.33
CA THR A 140 20.59 -3.86 -28.29
C THR A 140 21.91 -4.66 -28.31
N LYS A 141 23.07 -4.01 -28.44
CA LYS A 141 24.41 -4.65 -28.41
C LYS A 141 25.14 -4.49 -27.05
N LEU A 142 24.64 -3.63 -26.17
CA LEU A 142 25.25 -3.38 -24.86
C LEU A 142 24.57 -4.20 -23.78
N ASN A 143 25.32 -4.61 -22.76
CA ASN A 143 24.74 -5.20 -21.56
C ASN A 143 23.79 -4.18 -20.94
N PRO A 144 22.55 -4.56 -20.62
CA PRO A 144 21.59 -3.62 -20.07
C PRO A 144 22.00 -3.12 -18.69
N PHE A 145 22.69 -3.92 -17.89
CA PHE A 145 23.04 -3.59 -16.52
C PHE A 145 24.53 -3.72 -16.23
N ARG A 146 24.99 -2.84 -15.35
CA ARG A 146 26.29 -2.91 -14.68
C ARG A 146 26.06 -3.01 -13.18
N VAL A 147 26.55 -4.09 -12.59
CA VAL A 147 26.54 -4.29 -11.13
C VAL A 147 27.79 -3.66 -10.53
N SER A 148 27.64 -2.92 -9.45
CA SER A 148 28.69 -2.33 -8.62
C SER A 148 28.50 -2.74 -7.16
N SER A 149 29.44 -2.42 -6.28
CA SER A 149 29.38 -2.77 -4.85
C SER A 149 28.19 -2.13 -4.11
N GLY A 150 27.62 -1.04 -4.63
CA GLY A 150 26.53 -0.32 -3.97
C GLY A 150 25.18 -0.40 -4.70
N GLY A 151 25.12 -1.06 -5.86
CA GLY A 151 23.87 -1.16 -6.60
C GLY A 151 24.04 -1.46 -8.09
N VAL A 152 22.98 -1.28 -8.83
CA VAL A 152 22.89 -1.62 -10.24
C VAL A 152 22.63 -0.36 -11.07
N THR A 153 23.31 -0.22 -12.20
CA THR A 153 23.10 0.88 -13.15
C THR A 153 22.67 0.34 -14.50
N TYR A 154 21.57 0.87 -15.04
CA TYR A 154 21.09 0.57 -16.37
C TYR A 154 21.91 1.34 -17.42
N LEU A 155 22.43 0.63 -18.42
CA LEU A 155 23.25 1.16 -19.49
C LEU A 155 22.53 1.26 -20.84
N GLY A 156 21.30 0.75 -20.90
CA GLY A 156 20.43 0.84 -22.06
C GLY A 156 19.92 2.26 -22.32
N ASP A 157 18.83 2.34 -23.04
CA ASP A 157 18.04 3.57 -23.22
C ASP A 157 16.54 3.24 -23.19
N ASP A 158 15.67 4.26 -23.14
CA ASP A 158 14.21 4.12 -23.08
C ASP A 158 13.56 3.96 -24.46
N GLY A 159 14.36 3.55 -25.46
CA GLY A 159 13.91 3.39 -26.84
C GLY A 159 12.82 2.33 -26.99
N ARG A 160 11.70 2.72 -27.64
CA ARG A 160 10.59 1.81 -27.96
C ARG A 160 10.73 1.29 -29.39
N ILE A 161 10.86 -0.02 -29.54
CA ILE A 161 10.87 -0.69 -30.83
C ILE A 161 9.44 -0.88 -31.28
N GLU A 162 9.02 -0.08 -32.27
CA GLU A 162 7.67 -0.10 -32.80
C GLU A 162 7.62 -0.84 -34.14
N LEU A 163 6.67 -1.75 -34.30
CA LEU A 163 6.35 -2.40 -35.55
C LEU A 163 5.04 -1.84 -36.10
N GLU A 164 5.01 -1.56 -37.40
CA GLU A 164 3.79 -1.18 -38.09
C GLU A 164 2.95 -2.45 -38.34
N ILE A 165 1.76 -2.50 -37.76
CA ILE A 165 0.85 -3.66 -37.77
C ILE A 165 -0.37 -3.45 -38.65
N GLU A 166 -0.62 -2.22 -39.06
CA GLU A 166 -1.64 -1.79 -39.97
C GLU A 166 -1.22 -0.42 -40.51
N SER A 167 -1.82 0.06 -41.61
CA SER A 167 -1.48 1.37 -42.18
C SER A 167 -1.53 2.47 -41.12
N GLN A 168 -0.40 3.11 -40.83
CA GLN A 168 -0.21 4.17 -39.82
C GLN A 168 -0.46 3.74 -38.36
N VAL A 169 -0.64 2.44 -38.10
CA VAL A 169 -0.81 1.91 -36.76
C VAL A 169 0.47 1.18 -36.32
N LYS A 170 1.08 1.65 -35.25
CA LYS A 170 2.29 1.07 -34.70
C LYS A 170 2.01 0.44 -33.34
N GLN A 171 2.73 -0.61 -33.02
CA GLN A 171 2.72 -1.28 -31.73
C GLN A 171 4.15 -1.41 -31.21
N ALA A 172 4.37 -0.94 -29.98
CA ALA A 172 5.62 -1.20 -29.28
C ALA A 172 5.70 -2.68 -28.89
N THR A 173 6.85 -3.30 -29.11
CA THR A 173 7.07 -4.73 -28.90
C THR A 173 8.21 -5.03 -27.94
N ASN A 174 8.77 -4.00 -27.28
CA ASN A 174 9.80 -4.15 -26.28
C ASN A 174 9.44 -3.46 -24.96
N LEU A 175 10.04 -3.97 -23.87
CA LEU A 175 10.14 -3.34 -22.57
C LEU A 175 11.59 -2.94 -22.33
N THR A 176 11.82 -1.86 -21.57
CA THR A 176 13.18 -1.46 -21.17
C THR A 176 13.56 -2.09 -19.85
N GLY A 177 14.86 -2.29 -19.64
CA GLY A 177 15.34 -2.87 -18.38
C GLY A 177 15.11 -1.96 -17.18
N ALA A 178 15.20 -0.65 -17.37
CA ALA A 178 14.87 0.32 -16.34
C ALA A 178 13.41 0.18 -15.89
N GLU A 179 12.49 0.10 -16.86
CA GLU A 179 11.05 -0.03 -16.57
C GLU A 179 10.70 -1.33 -15.84
N VAL A 180 11.39 -2.43 -16.16
CA VAL A 180 11.07 -3.75 -15.58
C VAL A 180 11.77 -3.96 -14.24
N PHE A 181 13.06 -3.67 -14.13
CA PHE A 181 13.89 -4.11 -13.00
C PHE A 181 14.27 -3.00 -12.02
N LEU A 182 14.24 -1.71 -12.45
CA LEU A 182 14.66 -0.57 -11.62
C LEU A 182 13.57 0.47 -11.38
N LYS A 183 12.43 0.38 -12.09
CA LYS A 183 11.34 1.30 -11.79
C LYS A 183 10.88 1.08 -10.36
N ALA A 184 10.83 2.18 -9.60
CA ALA A 184 10.31 2.18 -8.26
C ALA A 184 8.89 1.60 -8.23
N THR A 185 8.68 0.59 -7.40
CA THR A 185 7.37 -0.04 -7.17
C THR A 185 6.62 0.68 -6.07
N SER A 186 7.38 1.27 -5.13
CA SER A 186 6.88 2.07 -4.01
C SER A 186 7.86 3.20 -3.70
N ILE A 187 7.38 4.22 -3.03
CA ILE A 187 8.20 5.28 -2.44
C ILE A 187 8.56 4.80 -1.02
N LEU A 188 9.85 4.81 -0.67
CA LEU A 188 10.28 4.40 0.67
C LEU A 188 9.74 5.41 1.70
N GLY A 189 9.11 4.91 2.77
CA GLY A 189 8.50 5.73 3.81
C GLY A 189 7.14 6.34 3.47
N GLU A 190 6.50 5.96 2.35
CA GLU A 190 5.18 6.48 1.95
C GLU A 190 4.11 6.31 3.05
N ASN A 191 4.15 5.19 3.75
CA ASN A 191 3.21 4.86 4.83
C ASN A 191 3.85 4.96 6.22
N ALA A 192 5.03 5.59 6.34
CA ALA A 192 5.71 5.74 7.63
C ALA A 192 4.89 6.60 8.58
N ASP A 193 4.86 6.20 9.85
CA ASP A 193 4.35 6.97 10.98
C ASP A 193 5.45 7.07 12.04
N LEU A 194 5.94 8.27 12.26
CA LEU A 194 7.05 8.53 13.18
C LEU A 194 6.59 8.90 14.60
N ASN A 195 5.29 8.83 14.87
CA ASN A 195 4.70 9.08 16.20
C ASN A 195 5.33 10.30 16.85
N VAL A 196 4.98 11.49 16.38
CA VAL A 196 5.51 12.76 16.86
C VAL A 196 5.10 12.97 18.31
N ALA A 197 6.03 13.30 19.19
CA ALA A 197 5.71 13.64 20.58
C ALA A 197 5.01 15.00 20.66
N VAL A 198 3.99 15.08 21.50
CA VAL A 198 3.37 16.35 21.93
C VAL A 198 4.34 17.10 22.83
N THR A 199 4.64 18.35 22.51
CA THR A 199 5.50 19.23 23.29
C THR A 199 4.77 20.54 23.61
N ASP A 200 5.32 21.35 24.53
CA ASP A 200 4.75 22.67 24.84
C ASP A 200 4.61 23.57 23.60
N ASP A 201 5.49 23.40 22.62
CA ASP A 201 5.51 24.18 21.37
C ASP A 201 4.59 23.59 20.28
N THR A 202 4.03 22.39 20.46
CA THR A 202 3.11 21.76 19.50
C THR A 202 1.88 22.64 19.33
N LEU A 203 1.54 22.94 18.07
CA LEU A 203 0.37 23.75 17.76
C LEU A 203 -0.92 22.94 17.92
N LEU A 204 -1.95 23.54 18.51
CA LEU A 204 -3.26 22.89 18.67
C LEU A 204 -3.92 22.51 17.34
N VAL A 205 -3.58 23.21 16.26
CA VAL A 205 -4.08 22.93 14.91
C VAL A 205 -3.45 21.68 14.28
N ASP A 206 -2.27 21.27 14.77
CA ASP A 206 -1.54 20.10 14.25
C ASP A 206 -1.90 18.80 14.99
N LEU A 207 -2.76 18.85 15.99
CA LEU A 207 -3.23 17.69 16.76
C LEU A 207 -4.32 16.90 16.01
N ASN A 208 -4.61 15.69 16.48
CA ASN A 208 -5.69 14.82 15.98
C ASN A 208 -5.58 14.54 14.47
N GLY A 209 -4.34 14.28 14.00
CA GLY A 209 -4.10 14.03 12.57
C GLY A 209 -4.34 15.25 11.69
N GLY A 210 -4.29 16.46 12.27
CA GLY A 210 -4.50 17.74 11.57
C GLY A 210 -5.93 18.27 11.62
N ASP A 211 -6.87 17.56 12.28
CA ASP A 211 -8.22 18.08 12.54
C ASP A 211 -8.17 19.22 13.59
N GLY A 212 -7.10 19.22 14.42
CA GLY A 212 -6.83 20.22 15.43
C GLY A 212 -7.76 20.13 16.64
N VAL A 213 -7.75 21.21 17.46
CA VAL A 213 -8.64 21.38 18.61
C VAL A 213 -9.66 22.46 18.29
N ASP A 214 -10.94 22.15 18.37
CA ASP A 214 -12.01 23.13 18.14
C ASP A 214 -12.12 24.09 19.34
N LEU A 215 -11.63 25.29 19.16
CA LEU A 215 -11.75 26.40 20.13
C LEU A 215 -12.95 27.30 19.87
N THR A 216 -13.88 26.97 18.99
CA THR A 216 -15.02 27.83 18.64
C THR A 216 -15.90 28.12 19.87
N ALA A 217 -16.16 27.14 20.72
CA ALA A 217 -16.74 27.30 22.05
C ALA A 217 -15.69 27.31 23.15
N GLY A 218 -14.51 26.72 22.92
CA GLY A 218 -13.23 26.80 23.64
C GLY A 218 -13.24 26.63 25.15
N SER A 219 -14.33 26.15 25.73
CA SER A 219 -14.53 26.17 27.18
C SER A 219 -14.90 24.79 27.70
N LEU A 220 -14.27 24.40 28.80
CA LEU A 220 -14.52 23.15 29.49
C LEU A 220 -14.67 23.43 31.01
N THR A 221 -15.34 22.55 31.71
CA THR A 221 -15.49 22.62 33.18
C THR A 221 -14.93 21.36 33.81
N ILE A 222 -14.05 21.55 34.79
CA ILE A 222 -13.50 20.52 35.66
C ILE A 222 -14.19 20.62 37.00
N THR A 223 -14.92 19.59 37.42
CA THR A 223 -15.69 19.53 38.67
C THR A 223 -15.02 18.56 39.61
N ASP A 224 -14.82 18.96 40.87
CA ASP A 224 -14.45 18.05 41.96
C ASP A 224 -15.73 17.40 42.51
N ASP A 225 -15.98 16.16 42.17
CA ASP A 225 -17.20 15.45 42.57
C ASP A 225 -17.18 15.06 44.07
N ASN A 226 -16.05 15.23 44.75
CA ASN A 226 -15.92 14.99 46.18
C ASN A 226 -16.36 16.21 47.02
N VAL A 227 -16.34 17.41 46.42
CA VAL A 227 -16.65 18.66 47.13
C VAL A 227 -17.75 19.40 46.41
N ILE A 228 -18.93 19.45 46.99
CA ILE A 228 -20.11 20.09 46.37
C ILE A 228 -19.81 21.58 46.07
N GLY A 229 -19.96 21.96 44.83
CA GLY A 229 -19.86 23.33 44.35
C GLY A 229 -18.44 23.81 44.03
N VAL A 230 -17.46 22.91 43.99
CA VAL A 230 -16.10 23.23 43.56
C VAL A 230 -15.92 22.82 42.11
N SER A 231 -15.74 23.79 41.24
CA SER A 231 -15.44 23.59 39.82
C SER A 231 -14.55 24.68 39.27
N ALA A 232 -13.74 24.34 38.30
CA ALA A 232 -12.95 25.26 37.51
C ALA A 232 -13.48 25.32 36.05
N THR A 233 -13.87 26.50 35.60
CA THR A 233 -14.21 26.70 34.18
C THR A 233 -12.99 27.28 33.47
N VAL A 234 -12.58 26.62 32.42
CA VAL A 234 -11.44 27.00 31.57
C VAL A 234 -11.95 27.45 30.22
N ASP A 235 -11.59 28.63 29.82
CA ASP A 235 -11.90 29.16 28.46
C ASP A 235 -10.58 29.31 27.69
N LEU A 236 -10.32 28.35 26.80
CA LEU A 236 -9.12 28.33 25.97
C LEU A 236 -9.22 29.31 24.78
N ALA A 237 -10.45 29.74 24.43
CA ALA A 237 -10.70 30.73 23.38
C ALA A 237 -10.61 32.17 23.88
N ALA A 238 -10.55 32.39 25.22
CA ALA A 238 -10.43 33.74 25.79
C ALA A 238 -9.20 34.49 25.22
N ALA A 239 -9.36 35.79 25.00
CA ALA A 239 -8.34 36.62 24.35
C ALA A 239 -7.10 36.88 25.26
N PRO A 240 -5.86 36.65 24.79
CA PRO A 240 -5.53 36.00 23.53
C PRO A 240 -5.85 34.51 23.58
N PRO A 241 -6.43 33.92 22.50
CA PRO A 241 -6.70 32.49 22.47
C PRO A 241 -5.39 31.69 22.52
N VAL A 242 -5.42 30.49 23.10
CA VAL A 242 -4.26 29.62 23.12
C VAL A 242 -3.98 29.08 21.71
N THR A 243 -2.73 28.90 21.40
CA THR A 243 -2.28 28.37 20.08
C THR A 243 -1.42 27.13 20.22
N THR A 244 -0.80 26.91 21.39
CA THR A 244 0.06 25.76 21.65
C THR A 244 -0.44 24.92 22.82
N VAL A 245 0.05 23.69 22.89
CA VAL A 245 -0.22 22.76 23.98
C VAL A 245 0.22 23.33 25.32
N GLY A 246 1.42 23.92 25.41
CA GLY A 246 1.91 24.52 26.64
C GLY A 246 1.05 25.68 27.14
N GLU A 247 0.52 26.52 26.23
CA GLU A 247 -0.41 27.58 26.58
C GLU A 247 -1.74 27.03 27.11
N ALA A 248 -2.25 25.94 26.51
CA ALA A 248 -3.47 25.27 26.96
C ALA A 248 -3.29 24.67 28.35
N LEU A 249 -2.20 23.91 28.60
CA LEU A 249 -1.85 23.37 29.91
C LEU A 249 -1.71 24.45 30.98
N ALA A 250 -0.98 25.52 30.68
CA ALA A 250 -0.80 26.64 31.59
C ALA A 250 -2.14 27.27 32.01
N ARG A 251 -3.06 27.44 31.02
CA ARG A 251 -4.38 28.02 31.28
C ARG A 251 -5.29 27.09 32.08
N ILE A 252 -5.27 25.77 31.77
CA ILE A 252 -6.01 24.77 32.54
C ILE A 252 -5.54 24.78 34.02
N ASN A 253 -4.25 24.65 34.26
CA ASN A 253 -3.70 24.60 35.62
C ASN A 253 -3.84 25.94 36.38
N ALA A 254 -3.82 27.08 35.69
CA ALA A 254 -4.13 28.38 36.27
C ALA A 254 -5.59 28.47 36.75
N ALA A 255 -6.54 27.94 35.96
CA ALA A 255 -7.95 27.88 36.35
C ALA A 255 -8.18 26.94 37.56
N LEU A 256 -7.52 25.79 37.57
CA LEU A 256 -7.52 24.87 38.71
C LEU A 256 -6.98 25.55 39.99
N THR A 257 -5.90 26.31 39.84
CA THR A 257 -5.32 27.08 40.97
C THR A 257 -6.30 28.15 41.46
N ALA A 258 -6.93 28.90 40.56
CA ALA A 258 -7.91 29.93 40.93
C ALA A 258 -9.16 29.36 41.61
N ALA A 259 -9.55 28.12 41.26
CA ALA A 259 -10.64 27.39 41.92
C ALA A 259 -10.21 26.69 43.25
N GLY A 260 -8.91 26.73 43.60
CA GLY A 260 -8.39 26.04 44.81
C GLY A 260 -8.26 24.52 44.64
N MET A 261 -8.29 24.01 43.42
CA MET A 261 -8.24 22.59 43.09
C MET A 261 -6.82 22.08 42.80
N ASN A 262 -5.81 22.94 42.76
CA ASN A 262 -4.44 22.61 42.35
C ASN A 262 -3.70 21.66 43.33
N THR A 263 -4.24 21.39 44.49
CA THR A 263 -3.72 20.39 45.46
C THR A 263 -4.34 19.01 45.28
N THR A 264 -5.43 18.91 44.52
CA THR A 264 -6.21 17.69 44.33
C THR A 264 -6.20 17.20 42.89
N VAL A 265 -6.05 18.09 41.93
CA VAL A 265 -5.98 17.76 40.49
C VAL A 265 -5.01 18.68 39.75
N SER A 266 -4.25 18.10 38.82
CA SER A 266 -3.47 18.83 37.82
C SER A 266 -3.52 18.10 36.49
N VAL A 267 -3.23 18.82 35.41
CA VAL A 267 -3.11 18.27 34.07
C VAL A 267 -1.66 18.46 33.61
N GLU A 268 -1.05 17.39 33.14
CA GLU A 268 0.32 17.39 32.63
C GLU A 268 0.38 16.65 31.29
N MET A 269 1.49 16.76 30.54
CA MET A 269 1.77 15.87 29.41
C MET A 269 2.09 14.46 29.93
N THR A 270 1.74 13.44 29.14
CA THR A 270 2.12 12.05 29.41
C THR A 270 3.64 11.88 29.34
N GLU A 271 4.19 10.91 30.06
CA GLU A 271 5.63 10.57 29.97
C GLU A 271 6.01 10.04 28.58
N GLU A 272 5.03 9.47 27.88
CA GLU A 272 5.16 8.92 26.54
C GLU A 272 5.05 10.01 25.46
N GLY A 273 4.76 11.28 25.85
CA GLY A 273 4.68 12.40 24.93
C GLY A 273 3.55 12.30 23.91
N ASN A 274 2.52 11.49 24.14
CA ASN A 274 1.44 11.28 23.19
C ASN A 274 0.15 12.05 23.50
N GLY A 275 0.06 12.71 24.68
CA GLY A 275 -1.15 13.45 25.07
C GLY A 275 -1.06 14.03 26.46
N PHE A 276 -2.23 14.25 27.07
CA PHE A 276 -2.34 14.74 28.44
C PHE A 276 -2.63 13.61 29.42
N ARG A 277 -2.24 13.80 30.67
CA ARG A 277 -2.71 12.98 31.78
C ARG A 277 -3.32 13.88 32.87
N VAL A 278 -4.39 13.41 33.45
CA VAL A 278 -5.00 14.03 34.63
C VAL A 278 -4.42 13.36 35.86
N ILE A 279 -3.70 14.14 36.67
CA ILE A 279 -3.15 13.67 37.95
C ILE A 279 -4.12 14.01 39.06
N THR A 280 -4.58 13.02 39.80
CA THR A 280 -5.46 13.18 40.93
C THR A 280 -4.71 12.88 42.21
N THR A 281 -4.86 13.77 43.23
CA THR A 281 -4.31 13.55 44.56
C THR A 281 -5.46 13.26 45.53
N PRO A 282 -5.53 12.09 46.16
CA PRO A 282 -6.59 11.75 47.11
C PRO A 282 -6.76 12.81 48.20
N SER A 283 -7.99 13.21 48.47
CA SER A 283 -8.26 14.16 49.57
C SER A 283 -8.01 13.58 50.95
N GLY A 284 -7.77 12.29 51.07
CA GLY A 284 -7.46 11.55 52.27
C GLY A 284 -8.62 11.41 53.26
N GLN A 285 -9.75 12.06 53.06
CA GLN A 285 -10.91 12.02 53.95
C GLN A 285 -12.11 11.31 53.32
N ILE A 286 -12.69 10.39 54.12
CA ILE A 286 -13.96 9.71 53.76
C ILE A 286 -15.12 10.38 54.49
N SER A 287 -16.31 10.28 53.89
CA SER A 287 -17.60 10.67 54.48
C SER A 287 -18.59 9.51 54.41
N THR A 288 -19.74 9.65 55.04
CA THR A 288 -20.83 8.65 54.90
C THR A 288 -21.34 8.54 53.46
N ALA A 289 -21.15 9.57 52.62
CA ALA A 289 -21.52 9.57 51.21
C ALA A 289 -20.42 8.98 50.32
N THR A 290 -19.22 8.70 50.81
CA THR A 290 -18.11 8.14 50.02
C THR A 290 -18.50 6.75 49.50
N GLU A 291 -18.49 6.57 48.19
CA GLU A 291 -18.80 5.30 47.54
C GLU A 291 -17.64 4.31 47.70
N LEU A 292 -17.96 3.02 47.86
CA LEU A 292 -16.99 1.97 48.09
C LEU A 292 -16.06 1.75 46.89
N VAL A 293 -16.53 2.03 45.68
CA VAL A 293 -15.75 1.96 44.44
C VAL A 293 -14.59 2.97 44.40
N ARG A 294 -14.65 4.03 45.22
CA ARG A 294 -13.63 5.09 45.29
C ARG A 294 -12.51 4.82 46.26
N LEU A 295 -12.64 3.82 47.13
CA LEU A 295 -11.65 3.50 48.16
C LEU A 295 -10.38 2.89 47.52
N HIS A 296 -9.26 2.91 48.29
CA HIS A 296 -7.97 2.39 47.84
C HIS A 296 -7.47 3.04 46.54
N ASP A 297 -7.44 4.36 46.51
CA ASP A 297 -7.00 5.18 45.37
C ASP A 297 -7.81 4.88 44.09
N GLY A 298 -9.12 4.61 44.25
CA GLY A 298 -10.04 4.32 43.13
C GLY A 298 -10.07 2.84 42.71
N SER A 299 -9.30 1.96 43.34
CA SER A 299 -9.37 0.50 43.07
C SER A 299 -10.67 -0.12 43.59
N GLY A 300 -11.34 0.56 44.51
CA GLY A 300 -12.61 0.15 45.08
C GLY A 300 -12.55 -1.00 46.09
N VAL A 301 -13.67 -1.21 46.75
CA VAL A 301 -13.91 -2.36 47.65
C VAL A 301 -15.05 -3.17 47.09
N ASP A 302 -14.74 -4.39 46.59
CA ASP A 302 -15.75 -5.34 46.13
C ASP A 302 -16.40 -6.07 47.30
N LEU A 303 -17.65 -5.71 47.60
CA LEU A 303 -18.47 -6.38 48.60
C LEU A 303 -19.44 -7.40 48.03
N SER A 304 -19.21 -7.92 46.84
CA SER A 304 -20.09 -8.93 46.22
C SER A 304 -20.27 -10.21 47.07
N ARG A 305 -19.31 -10.48 47.98
CA ARG A 305 -19.40 -11.49 49.04
C ARG A 305 -19.59 -10.92 50.41
N GLY A 306 -19.33 -9.70 50.62
CA GLY A 306 -19.55 -8.70 51.64
C GLY A 306 -19.81 -9.13 53.09
N HIS A 307 -19.23 -10.22 53.60
CA HIS A 307 -19.46 -10.67 54.97
C HIS A 307 -18.26 -10.43 55.85
N ILE A 308 -18.50 -9.95 57.04
CA ILE A 308 -17.51 -9.88 58.14
C ILE A 308 -18.00 -10.69 59.34
N ARG A 309 -17.05 -11.32 60.02
CA ARG A 309 -17.33 -12.10 61.24
C ARG A 309 -16.81 -11.42 62.46
N LEU A 310 -17.67 -11.24 63.44
CA LEU A 310 -17.28 -10.82 64.80
C LEU A 310 -17.37 -12.03 65.68
N SER A 311 -16.29 -12.34 66.40
CA SER A 311 -16.24 -13.43 67.40
C SER A 311 -15.70 -12.92 68.76
N ASN A 312 -16.13 -13.52 69.85
CA ASN A 312 -15.58 -13.21 71.16
C ASN A 312 -14.95 -14.45 71.86
N SER A 313 -14.22 -14.23 72.92
CA SER A 313 -13.55 -15.30 73.67
C SER A 313 -14.53 -16.31 74.28
N SER A 314 -15.83 -15.99 74.38
CA SER A 314 -16.89 -16.85 74.91
C SER A 314 -17.54 -17.73 73.82
N GLY A 315 -17.06 -17.70 72.58
CA GLY A 315 -17.56 -18.51 71.49
C GLY A 315 -18.79 -17.96 70.76
N VAL A 316 -19.18 -16.72 71.05
CA VAL A 316 -20.24 -16.03 70.26
C VAL A 316 -19.66 -15.57 68.92
N SER A 317 -20.36 -15.90 67.81
CA SER A 317 -20.00 -15.48 66.47
C SER A 317 -21.20 -14.81 65.79
N ILE A 318 -20.99 -13.61 65.29
CA ILE A 318 -21.97 -12.81 64.55
C ILE A 318 -21.42 -12.54 63.16
N ASP A 319 -22.16 -12.95 62.14
CA ASP A 319 -21.85 -12.60 60.74
C ASP A 319 -22.67 -11.37 60.32
N VAL A 320 -22.01 -10.35 59.83
CA VAL A 320 -22.63 -9.13 59.29
C VAL A 320 -22.53 -9.17 57.79
N ASP A 321 -23.69 -9.10 57.12
CA ASP A 321 -23.79 -9.04 55.67
C ASP A 321 -23.78 -7.58 55.18
N LEU A 322 -22.74 -7.21 54.49
CA LEU A 322 -22.54 -5.89 53.88
C LEU A 322 -22.69 -5.92 52.34
N SER A 323 -23.14 -7.03 51.75
CA SER A 323 -23.16 -7.26 50.29
C SER A 323 -24.05 -6.26 49.53
N THR A 324 -24.94 -5.56 50.23
CA THR A 324 -25.80 -4.53 49.66
C THR A 324 -25.29 -3.10 49.84
N ALA A 325 -24.17 -2.92 50.53
CA ALA A 325 -23.59 -1.60 50.78
C ALA A 325 -22.95 -1.07 49.50
N THR A 326 -23.18 0.20 49.21
CA THR A 326 -22.57 0.95 48.11
C THR A 326 -21.74 2.14 48.59
N THR A 327 -22.02 2.61 49.81
CA THR A 327 -21.33 3.73 50.44
C THR A 327 -20.79 3.36 51.81
N ILE A 328 -19.87 4.17 52.34
CA ILE A 328 -19.41 4.07 53.76
C ILE A 328 -20.58 4.20 54.71
N GLY A 329 -21.57 5.04 54.40
CA GLY A 329 -22.79 5.20 55.19
C GLY A 329 -23.63 3.92 55.26
N ASP A 330 -23.73 3.18 54.14
CA ASP A 330 -24.42 1.88 54.11
C ASP A 330 -23.68 0.86 54.99
N VAL A 331 -22.34 0.78 54.86
CA VAL A 331 -21.49 -0.12 55.67
C VAL A 331 -21.71 0.13 57.15
N THR A 332 -21.59 1.39 57.59
CA THR A 332 -21.75 1.73 59.01
C THR A 332 -23.18 1.47 59.50
N THR A 333 -24.19 1.74 58.66
CA THR A 333 -25.61 1.51 59.00
C THR A 333 -25.93 0.02 59.14
N LEU A 334 -25.53 -0.79 58.16
CA LEU A 334 -25.76 -2.24 58.18
C LEU A 334 -25.05 -2.90 59.35
N PHE A 335 -23.78 -2.51 59.59
CA PHE A 335 -23.03 -3.00 60.76
C PHE A 335 -23.74 -2.69 62.08
N ASN A 336 -24.05 -1.42 62.31
CA ASN A 336 -24.66 -0.98 63.59
C ASN A 336 -26.05 -1.61 63.80
N ASN A 337 -26.87 -1.71 62.73
CA ASN A 337 -28.19 -2.33 62.81
C ASN A 337 -28.10 -3.83 63.15
N THR A 338 -27.16 -4.54 62.52
CA THR A 338 -26.97 -5.98 62.78
C THR A 338 -26.54 -6.25 64.19
N LEU A 339 -25.56 -5.49 64.72
CA LEU A 339 -25.09 -5.66 66.11
C LEU A 339 -26.15 -5.29 67.14
N ALA A 340 -26.91 -4.23 66.94
CA ALA A 340 -28.03 -3.87 67.79
C ALA A 340 -29.11 -4.96 67.84
N ALA A 341 -29.43 -5.56 66.68
CA ALA A 341 -30.37 -6.69 66.61
C ALA A 341 -29.88 -7.96 67.31
N GLN A 342 -28.56 -8.15 67.39
CA GLN A 342 -27.91 -9.28 68.03
C GLN A 342 -27.62 -9.04 69.52
N GLY A 343 -28.09 -7.91 70.08
CA GLY A 343 -27.97 -7.60 71.51
C GLY A 343 -26.65 -6.95 71.92
N LEU A 344 -25.91 -6.40 70.96
CA LEU A 344 -24.65 -5.66 71.19
C LEU A 344 -24.77 -4.18 70.78
N PRO A 345 -25.75 -3.40 71.30
CA PRO A 345 -25.95 -2.00 70.90
C PRO A 345 -24.83 -1.06 71.37
N THR A 346 -23.93 -1.53 72.22
CA THR A 346 -22.76 -0.79 72.69
C THR A 346 -21.58 -0.79 71.76
N VAL A 347 -21.60 -1.71 70.75
CA VAL A 347 -20.58 -1.79 69.70
C VAL A 347 -21.09 -1.05 68.47
N THR A 348 -20.38 0.00 68.10
CA THR A 348 -20.76 0.85 66.98
C THR A 348 -19.59 1.09 66.04
N MET A 349 -19.89 1.20 64.72
CA MET A 349 -18.94 1.59 63.71
C MET A 349 -19.21 3.03 63.25
N GLY A 350 -18.17 3.79 63.03
CA GLY A 350 -18.22 5.14 62.51
C GLY A 350 -16.94 5.47 61.70
N ILE A 351 -16.84 6.70 61.25
CA ILE A 351 -15.63 7.24 60.61
C ILE A 351 -14.68 7.67 61.72
N ASN A 352 -13.38 7.40 61.63
CA ASN A 352 -12.38 7.79 62.62
C ASN A 352 -12.25 9.32 62.73
N ALA A 353 -11.64 9.83 63.83
CA ALA A 353 -11.50 11.27 64.06
C ALA A 353 -10.62 11.99 62.97
N ALA A 354 -9.74 11.27 62.27
CA ALA A 354 -8.94 11.79 61.19
C ALA A 354 -9.74 11.87 59.86
N GLY A 355 -10.89 11.19 59.79
CA GLY A 355 -11.66 11.10 58.53
C GLY A 355 -11.06 10.19 57.47
N THR A 356 -10.04 9.38 57.81
CA THR A 356 -9.30 8.59 56.80
C THR A 356 -9.71 7.12 56.74
N GLY A 357 -10.42 6.64 57.73
CA GLY A 357 -10.81 5.24 57.84
C GLY A 357 -12.00 5.02 58.78
N LEU A 358 -12.36 3.78 59.00
CA LEU A 358 -13.43 3.39 59.88
C LEU A 358 -12.90 3.23 61.34
N VAL A 359 -13.75 3.44 62.29
CA VAL A 359 -13.48 3.16 63.68
C VAL A 359 -14.63 2.35 64.29
N ILE A 360 -14.29 1.32 65.03
CA ILE A 360 -15.27 0.54 65.81
C ILE A 360 -15.03 0.80 67.30
N THR A 361 -16.07 1.17 68.02
CA THR A 361 -16.02 1.52 69.44
C THR A 361 -16.99 0.63 70.17
N ASP A 362 -16.51 0.01 71.28
CA ASP A 362 -17.34 -0.70 72.25
C ASP A 362 -17.39 0.09 73.57
N THR A 363 -18.57 0.60 73.91
CA THR A 363 -18.85 1.37 75.12
C THR A 363 -19.39 0.50 76.22
N GLY A 364 -19.43 -0.83 76.05
CA GLY A 364 -19.84 -1.79 77.10
C GLY A 364 -18.85 -1.81 78.23
N VAL A 365 -19.37 -2.13 79.44
CA VAL A 365 -18.53 -2.24 80.64
C VAL A 365 -18.80 -3.60 81.34
N PRO A 366 -17.84 -4.54 81.28
CA PRO A 366 -16.56 -4.48 80.54
C PRO A 366 -16.76 -4.53 79.04
N PRO A 367 -15.77 -4.11 78.22
CA PRO A 367 -15.80 -4.26 76.72
C PRO A 367 -15.94 -5.73 76.30
N SER A 368 -16.52 -5.96 75.18
CA SER A 368 -16.94 -7.30 74.69
C SER A 368 -15.81 -8.17 74.19
N ASP A 369 -14.54 -7.73 74.11
CA ASP A 369 -13.36 -8.43 73.54
C ASP A 369 -13.68 -9.11 72.19
N LEU A 370 -14.19 -8.34 71.27
CA LEU A 370 -14.57 -8.85 69.92
C LEU A 370 -13.38 -8.83 69.00
N THR A 371 -13.24 -9.89 68.24
CA THR A 371 -12.33 -9.97 67.07
C THR A 371 -13.13 -9.89 65.80
N ILE A 372 -12.71 -9.02 64.88
CA ILE A 372 -13.29 -8.89 63.55
C ILE A 372 -12.38 -9.58 62.54
N GLU A 373 -12.94 -10.52 61.76
CA GLU A 373 -12.23 -11.38 60.86
C GLU A 373 -12.95 -11.45 59.50
N ASN A 374 -12.19 -11.77 58.47
CA ASN A 374 -12.75 -12.20 57.17
C ASN A 374 -13.46 -13.54 57.36
N VAL A 375 -14.64 -13.72 56.77
CA VAL A 375 -15.40 -14.97 56.89
C VAL A 375 -14.67 -16.14 56.21
N SER A 376 -13.89 -15.87 55.17
CA SER A 376 -13.05 -16.86 54.49
C SER A 376 -11.85 -16.19 53.77
N SER A 377 -10.93 -16.99 53.27
CA SER A 377 -9.82 -16.49 52.44
C SER A 377 -10.26 -15.89 51.08
N LEU A 378 -11.49 -16.18 50.68
CA LEU A 378 -12.09 -15.64 49.45
C LEU A 378 -12.99 -14.43 49.68
N ASP A 379 -13.34 -14.15 50.95
CA ASP A 379 -14.12 -12.99 51.37
C ASP A 379 -13.25 -12.16 52.31
N GLN A 380 -12.57 -11.17 51.79
CA GLN A 380 -11.60 -10.32 52.51
C GLN A 380 -12.21 -9.00 52.96
N THR A 381 -13.51 -8.92 53.12
CA THR A 381 -14.26 -7.72 53.43
C THR A 381 -13.72 -6.94 54.61
N ALA A 382 -13.41 -7.60 55.75
CA ALA A 382 -12.87 -6.94 56.91
C ALA A 382 -11.48 -6.32 56.67
N SER A 383 -10.63 -6.99 55.90
CA SER A 383 -9.32 -6.48 55.51
C SER A 383 -9.42 -5.33 54.50
N LEU A 384 -10.31 -5.42 53.54
CA LEU A 384 -10.53 -4.37 52.53
C LEU A 384 -11.14 -3.11 53.15
N LEU A 385 -11.99 -3.23 54.14
CA LEU A 385 -12.50 -2.10 54.92
C LEU A 385 -11.53 -1.62 56.03
N GLY A 386 -10.34 -2.24 56.11
CA GLY A 386 -9.30 -1.87 57.07
C GLY A 386 -9.64 -2.15 58.52
N ILE A 387 -10.66 -2.98 58.80
CA ILE A 387 -11.22 -3.19 60.16
C ILE A 387 -10.95 -4.59 60.74
N ALA A 388 -10.11 -5.40 60.08
CA ALA A 388 -9.74 -6.70 60.63
C ALA A 388 -8.86 -6.54 61.88
N GLY A 389 -9.29 -7.08 63.00
CA GLY A 389 -8.54 -6.96 64.25
C GLY A 389 -9.35 -7.13 65.50
N LEU A 390 -8.71 -6.93 66.69
CA LEU A 390 -9.31 -7.02 68.00
C LEU A 390 -9.91 -5.67 68.42
N VAL A 391 -11.19 -5.66 68.78
CA VAL A 391 -11.90 -4.53 69.33
C VAL A 391 -11.80 -4.62 70.90
N ASN A 392 -10.82 -3.95 71.51
CA ASN A 392 -10.72 -3.81 72.93
C ASN A 392 -11.00 -2.35 73.29
N ALA A 393 -12.26 -2.04 73.58
CA ALA A 393 -12.86 -0.71 73.67
C ALA A 393 -12.89 0.08 72.38
N GLN A 394 -11.83 0.08 71.58
CA GLN A 394 -11.79 0.73 70.23
C GLN A 394 -10.83 0.01 69.28
N LEU A 395 -11.25 -0.15 68.03
CA LEU A 395 -10.41 -0.51 66.93
C LEU A 395 -10.44 0.64 65.86
N VAL A 396 -9.29 1.25 65.65
CA VAL A 396 -9.13 2.24 64.54
C VAL A 396 -8.63 1.51 63.33
N GLY A 397 -9.43 1.56 62.26
CA GLY A 397 -9.10 0.94 61.02
C GLY A 397 -7.97 1.66 60.27
N SER A 398 -7.39 0.99 59.31
CA SER A 398 -6.40 1.58 58.38
C SER A 398 -7.04 2.63 57.47
N ASP A 399 -6.21 3.46 56.87
CA ASP A 399 -6.65 4.46 55.90
C ASP A 399 -7.22 3.78 54.68
N LEU A 400 -8.35 4.29 54.20
CA LEU A 400 -9.10 3.78 53.06
C LEU A 400 -8.81 4.54 51.77
N ASN A 401 -8.00 5.60 51.84
CA ASN A 401 -7.51 6.39 50.71
C ASN A 401 -8.57 6.56 49.60
N PRO A 402 -9.60 7.39 49.82
CA PRO A 402 -10.60 7.60 48.75
C PRO A 402 -9.94 8.28 47.57
N GLY A 403 -10.07 7.70 46.38
CA GLY A 403 -9.64 8.32 45.13
C GLY A 403 -10.37 9.64 44.93
N ALA A 404 -9.67 10.63 44.41
CA ALA A 404 -10.29 11.88 43.98
C ALA A 404 -11.01 11.65 42.67
N THR A 405 -12.30 11.99 42.58
CA THR A 405 -13.07 11.92 41.35
C THR A 405 -13.25 13.31 40.77
N PHE A 406 -12.84 13.47 39.54
CA PHE A 406 -13.01 14.71 38.78
C PHE A 406 -13.75 14.41 37.47
N THR A 407 -14.73 15.22 37.17
CA THR A 407 -15.44 15.15 35.88
C THR A 407 -15.07 16.35 35.04
N ILE A 408 -14.61 16.09 33.80
CA ILE A 408 -14.27 17.12 32.81
C ILE A 408 -15.32 17.06 31.71
N VAL A 409 -16.08 18.14 31.54
CA VAL A 409 -17.17 18.24 30.59
C VAL A 409 -17.03 19.44 29.67
N GLU A 410 -17.56 19.31 28.48
CA GLU A 410 -17.70 20.41 27.51
C GLU A 410 -18.72 21.45 27.95
N ASN A 411 -18.44 22.72 27.68
CA ASN A 411 -19.41 23.80 27.80
C ASN A 411 -19.96 24.25 26.44
N GLY A 412 -20.10 23.31 25.52
CA GLY A 412 -20.44 23.49 24.11
C GLY A 412 -19.19 23.37 23.22
N GLY A 413 -19.26 22.61 22.14
CA GLY A 413 -18.08 22.27 21.32
C GLY A 413 -17.46 20.92 21.68
N THR A 414 -16.22 20.68 21.27
CA THR A 414 -15.47 19.41 21.43
C THR A 414 -14.08 19.61 22.06
N THR A 415 -13.79 20.77 22.61
CA THR A 415 -12.46 21.16 23.09
C THR A 415 -11.85 20.18 24.09
N ALA A 416 -12.62 19.69 25.08
CA ALA A 416 -12.12 18.73 26.06
C ALA A 416 -11.90 17.34 25.42
N ALA A 417 -12.78 16.93 24.52
CA ALA A 417 -12.65 15.67 23.78
C ALA A 417 -11.45 15.72 22.82
N ASP A 418 -11.28 16.82 22.09
CA ASP A 418 -10.13 17.03 21.17
C ASP A 418 -8.79 17.08 21.91
N LEU A 419 -8.79 17.47 23.18
CA LEU A 419 -7.62 17.42 24.08
C LEU A 419 -7.48 16.06 24.82
N GLY A 420 -8.37 15.10 24.54
CA GLY A 420 -8.37 13.81 25.22
C GLY A 420 -8.68 13.88 26.72
N LEU A 421 -9.30 14.96 27.18
CA LEU A 421 -9.56 15.25 28.60
C LEU A 421 -11.02 15.04 29.02
N ALA A 422 -11.94 14.82 28.09
CA ALA A 422 -13.37 14.65 28.40
C ALA A 422 -13.62 13.31 29.12
N GLY A 423 -14.21 13.33 30.30
CA GLY A 423 -14.54 12.12 31.05
C GLY A 423 -14.55 12.28 32.55
N GLU A 424 -14.67 11.15 33.24
CA GLU A 424 -14.60 11.03 34.68
C GLU A 424 -13.25 10.37 35.08
N PHE A 425 -12.49 10.99 35.96
CA PHE A 425 -11.17 10.57 36.41
C PHE A 425 -11.22 10.24 37.90
N THR A 426 -11.04 8.98 38.25
CA THR A 426 -11.07 8.47 39.62
C THR A 426 -9.67 8.25 40.18
N HIS A 427 -8.67 8.19 39.36
CA HIS A 427 -7.24 8.05 39.66
C HIS A 427 -6.42 8.75 38.57
N THR A 428 -5.10 8.79 38.71
CA THR A 428 -4.24 9.35 37.65
C THR A 428 -4.37 8.51 36.39
N GLU A 429 -4.87 9.11 35.35
CA GLU A 429 -5.10 8.46 34.04
C GLU A 429 -4.51 9.31 32.89
N ALA A 430 -3.99 8.62 31.88
CA ALA A 430 -3.64 9.23 30.63
C ALA A 430 -4.89 9.44 29.76
N GLY A 431 -4.98 10.58 29.09
CA GLY A 431 -5.97 10.85 28.08
C GLY A 431 -5.70 10.05 26.80
N THR A 432 -6.45 10.38 25.74
CA THR A 432 -6.25 9.77 24.41
C THR A 432 -4.98 10.30 23.76
N ASP A 433 -4.42 9.52 22.84
CA ASP A 433 -3.34 9.95 21.95
C ASP A 433 -3.81 11.10 21.06
N LEU A 434 -3.08 12.20 21.06
CA LEU A 434 -3.41 13.42 20.33
C LEU A 434 -2.84 13.46 18.91
N ASP A 435 -2.08 12.44 18.50
CA ASP A 435 -1.62 12.17 17.13
C ASP A 435 -1.18 13.45 16.38
N PRO A 436 -0.13 14.16 16.82
CA PRO A 436 0.31 15.39 16.19
C PRO A 436 0.95 15.13 14.84
N LEU A 437 0.67 16.03 13.88
CA LEU A 437 1.27 15.97 12.55
C LEU A 437 2.78 16.24 12.58
N LEU A 438 3.50 15.55 11.68
CA LEU A 438 4.88 15.85 11.37
C LEU A 438 4.97 17.15 10.57
N THR A 439 5.74 18.12 11.06
CA THR A 439 6.00 19.39 10.40
C THR A 439 7.49 19.56 10.09
N LEU A 440 7.82 20.51 9.22
CA LEU A 440 9.22 20.84 8.90
C LEU A 440 10.02 21.33 10.14
N SER A 441 9.34 21.95 11.09
CA SER A 441 9.94 22.45 12.34
C SER A 441 10.02 21.40 13.44
N THR A 442 9.40 20.23 13.28
CA THR A 442 9.47 19.13 14.26
C THR A 442 10.92 18.72 14.46
N ARG A 443 11.34 18.61 15.72
CA ARG A 443 12.70 18.16 16.07
C ARG A 443 12.81 16.65 15.90
N LEU A 444 13.95 16.18 15.42
CA LEU A 444 14.19 14.74 15.30
C LEU A 444 14.17 14.02 16.68
N ALA A 445 14.49 14.73 17.75
CA ALA A 445 14.41 14.21 19.10
C ALA A 445 12.97 14.01 19.60
N ASP A 446 12.00 14.72 19.02
CA ASP A 446 10.57 14.64 19.38
C ASP A 446 9.85 13.52 18.59
N LEU A 447 10.54 12.84 17.70
CA LEU A 447 10.00 11.69 16.96
C LEU A 447 9.98 10.43 17.83
N ARG A 448 9.11 9.47 17.46
CA ARG A 448 8.91 8.21 18.20
C ARG A 448 8.54 8.46 19.68
N ASN A 449 7.55 9.31 19.88
CA ASN A 449 7.10 9.71 21.21
C ASN A 449 8.24 10.32 22.07
N GLY A 450 9.15 11.07 21.44
CA GLY A 450 10.27 11.71 22.13
C GLY A 450 11.47 10.81 22.44
N PHE A 451 11.45 9.54 21.99
CA PHE A 451 12.60 8.64 22.19
C PHE A 451 13.73 8.88 21.17
N GLY A 452 13.46 9.61 20.09
CA GLY A 452 14.41 9.80 19.01
C GLY A 452 14.81 8.49 18.31
N PHE A 453 16.04 8.39 17.81
CA PHE A 453 16.51 7.25 17.02
C PHE A 453 17.64 6.48 17.70
N ASP A 454 17.63 5.14 17.54
CA ASP A 454 18.70 4.25 18.01
C ASP A 454 19.80 4.17 16.95
N GLY A 455 20.91 4.85 17.17
CA GLY A 455 22.02 5.00 16.24
C GLY A 455 21.98 6.36 15.56
N ASP A 456 23.04 6.65 14.81
CA ASP A 456 23.28 7.98 14.27
C ASP A 456 23.28 8.01 12.75
N ARG A 457 23.40 6.84 12.07
CA ARG A 457 23.73 6.82 10.65
C ARG A 457 22.89 5.86 9.85
N MET A 458 22.52 6.33 8.65
CA MET A 458 22.03 5.47 7.56
C MET A 458 22.71 5.85 6.26
N VAL A 459 22.80 4.92 5.31
CA VAL A 459 23.40 5.14 4.01
C VAL A 459 22.39 4.95 2.89
N LEU A 460 22.36 5.90 1.98
CA LEU A 460 21.59 5.88 0.76
C LEU A 460 22.51 5.54 -0.40
N TRP A 461 22.14 4.54 -1.21
CA TRP A 461 22.83 4.16 -2.43
C TRP A 461 21.96 4.42 -3.64
N GLN A 462 22.53 5.03 -4.68
CA GLN A 462 21.91 5.17 -5.99
C GLN A 462 22.88 4.69 -7.06
N GLY A 463 22.76 3.41 -7.43
CA GLY A 463 23.74 2.74 -8.29
C GLY A 463 25.12 2.68 -7.64
N GLU A 464 26.08 3.41 -8.18
CA GLU A 464 27.47 3.50 -7.64
C GLU A 464 27.69 4.70 -6.71
N PHE A 465 26.70 5.58 -6.55
CA PHE A 465 26.78 6.78 -5.71
C PHE A 465 26.22 6.53 -4.33
N THR A 466 26.80 7.17 -3.33
CA THR A 466 26.37 7.05 -1.94
C THR A 466 26.21 8.40 -1.27
N HIS A 467 25.30 8.47 -0.33
CA HIS A 467 25.18 9.56 0.63
C HIS A 467 24.92 8.99 2.01
N THR A 468 25.71 9.38 3.00
CA THR A 468 25.52 8.95 4.40
C THR A 468 24.89 10.09 5.17
N ILE A 469 23.77 9.81 5.82
CA ILE A 469 23.13 10.70 6.75
C ILE A 469 23.66 10.39 8.14
N ASP A 470 24.15 11.40 8.83
CA ASP A 470 24.69 11.31 10.19
C ASP A 470 23.86 12.22 11.11
N LEU A 471 22.95 11.63 11.89
CA LEU A 471 22.07 12.36 12.82
C LEU A 471 22.83 12.91 14.04
N SER A 472 24.11 12.52 14.25
CA SER A 472 24.96 13.14 15.27
C SER A 472 25.50 14.51 14.84
N ASP A 473 25.33 14.90 13.57
CA ASP A 473 25.68 16.22 13.08
C ASP A 473 24.81 17.29 13.76
N PRO A 474 25.40 18.21 14.50
CA PRO A 474 24.65 19.23 15.24
C PRO A 474 23.86 20.20 14.33
N THR A 475 24.05 20.15 13.02
CA THR A 475 23.26 20.95 12.05
C THR A 475 21.98 20.25 11.60
N ILE A 476 21.78 18.97 11.92
CA ILE A 476 20.58 18.20 11.59
C ILE A 476 19.75 18.03 12.87
N VAL A 477 18.91 19.02 13.17
CA VAL A 477 18.10 19.08 14.40
C VAL A 477 16.62 18.87 14.13
N THR A 478 16.13 19.37 13.00
CA THR A 478 14.73 19.34 12.60
C THR A 478 14.50 18.45 11.38
N VAL A 479 13.23 18.13 11.11
CA VAL A 479 12.83 17.45 9.88
C VAL A 479 13.29 18.23 8.64
N GLN A 480 13.16 19.58 8.65
CA GLN A 480 13.67 20.41 7.55
C GLN A 480 15.15 20.20 7.29
N ASP A 481 15.99 20.19 8.35
CA ASP A 481 17.44 20.01 8.20
C ASP A 481 17.77 18.64 7.59
N LEU A 482 17.05 17.59 8.01
CA LEU A 482 17.19 16.25 7.46
C LEU A 482 16.81 16.20 5.98
N LEU A 483 15.64 16.76 5.61
CA LEU A 483 15.19 16.79 4.22
C LEU A 483 16.15 17.61 3.35
N ASP A 484 16.67 18.73 3.85
CA ASP A 484 17.65 19.55 3.16
C ASP A 484 18.99 18.81 2.98
N ASN A 485 19.44 18.05 3.97
CA ASN A 485 20.64 17.22 3.87
C ASN A 485 20.50 16.18 2.76
N VAL A 486 19.36 15.49 2.68
CA VAL A 486 19.07 14.49 1.64
C VAL A 486 18.94 15.15 0.26
N ASN A 487 18.12 16.19 0.15
CA ASN A 487 17.80 16.84 -1.13
C ASN A 487 19.00 17.61 -1.74
N ASN A 488 19.95 18.07 -0.92
CA ASN A 488 21.18 18.72 -1.37
C ASN A 488 22.32 17.72 -1.61
N SER A 489 22.09 16.41 -1.47
CA SER A 489 23.09 15.38 -1.77
C SER A 489 23.40 15.32 -3.28
N ALA A 490 24.45 14.56 -3.65
CA ALA A 490 24.78 14.32 -5.06
C ALA A 490 23.88 13.27 -5.73
N LEU A 491 22.92 12.69 -5.00
CA LEU A 491 21.98 11.72 -5.51
C LEU A 491 20.77 12.44 -6.16
N ASP A 492 20.23 11.83 -7.20
CA ASP A 492 19.00 12.34 -7.85
C ASP A 492 17.77 11.71 -7.16
N ILE A 493 17.47 12.20 -5.97
CA ILE A 493 16.38 11.74 -5.09
C ILE A 493 15.61 12.94 -4.56
N THR A 494 14.39 12.71 -4.09
CA THR A 494 13.57 13.72 -3.43
C THR A 494 13.05 13.18 -2.10
N ALA A 495 13.43 13.83 -1.00
CA ALA A 495 12.88 13.58 0.32
C ALA A 495 11.83 14.64 0.67
N SER A 496 10.72 14.20 1.23
CA SER A 496 9.61 15.07 1.67
C SER A 496 8.87 14.42 2.85
N ILE A 497 8.02 15.18 3.52
CA ILE A 497 7.00 14.62 4.40
C ILE A 497 6.03 13.84 3.52
N ASN A 498 5.57 12.66 3.97
CA ASN A 498 4.63 11.82 3.22
C ASN A 498 3.21 12.42 3.19
N ASP A 499 2.34 11.86 2.37
CA ASP A 499 0.97 12.39 2.17
C ASP A 499 0.11 12.35 3.44
N SER A 500 0.40 11.43 4.37
CA SER A 500 -0.29 11.36 5.68
C SER A 500 0.19 12.44 6.66
N SER A 501 1.26 13.16 6.36
CA SER A 501 1.95 14.08 7.26
C SER A 501 2.39 13.46 8.59
N ARG A 502 2.70 12.15 8.59
CA ARG A 502 3.14 11.39 9.78
C ARG A 502 4.56 10.85 9.67
N GLY A 503 5.12 10.83 8.48
CA GLY A 503 6.43 10.27 8.21
C GLY A 503 7.21 10.99 7.14
N ILE A 504 8.41 10.49 6.87
CA ILE A 504 9.29 10.99 5.81
C ILE A 504 9.30 9.96 4.70
N GLN A 505 9.19 10.43 3.46
CA GLN A 505 9.31 9.60 2.27
C GLN A 505 10.47 10.04 1.39
N ILE A 506 11.09 9.08 0.69
CA ILE A 506 12.18 9.33 -0.26
C ILE A 506 11.85 8.66 -1.59
N ALA A 507 11.80 9.46 -2.65
CA ALA A 507 11.59 9.03 -4.02
C ALA A 507 12.90 9.02 -4.80
N ASN A 508 13.15 7.96 -5.58
CA ASN A 508 14.22 7.89 -6.56
C ASN A 508 13.79 8.54 -7.88
N ASN A 509 14.47 9.61 -8.32
CA ASN A 509 14.17 10.30 -9.58
C ASN A 509 14.94 9.71 -10.77
N ASP A 510 16.09 9.07 -10.53
CA ASP A 510 16.87 8.40 -11.56
C ASP A 510 16.44 6.93 -11.72
N LEU A 511 15.52 6.70 -12.63
CA LEU A 511 15.01 5.35 -12.94
C LEU A 511 16.04 4.43 -13.64
N HIS A 512 17.26 4.91 -13.92
CA HIS A 512 18.34 4.13 -14.49
C HIS A 512 19.30 3.57 -13.43
N ARG A 513 19.06 3.82 -12.16
CA ARG A 513 19.87 3.31 -11.05
C ARG A 513 19.00 2.70 -9.96
N SER A 514 19.44 1.57 -9.43
CA SER A 514 18.83 1.01 -8.23
C SER A 514 18.97 1.99 -7.07
N PHE A 515 17.98 2.01 -6.19
CA PHE A 515 17.99 2.86 -5.00
C PHE A 515 17.75 2.01 -3.75
N THR A 516 18.66 2.09 -2.79
CA THR A 516 18.58 1.36 -1.53
C THR A 516 18.93 2.25 -0.35
N ILE A 517 18.30 1.98 0.79
CA ILE A 517 18.61 2.61 2.08
C ILE A 517 18.92 1.50 3.08
N GLN A 518 20.06 1.63 3.74
CA GLN A 518 20.59 0.62 4.65
C GLN A 518 21.08 1.26 5.95
N GLU A 519 21.18 0.43 6.99
CA GLU A 519 21.80 0.83 8.25
C GLU A 519 23.33 0.90 8.13
N VAL A 520 23.94 1.61 9.05
CA VAL A 520 25.40 1.68 9.20
C VAL A 520 25.78 1.25 10.61
N ASP A 521 26.81 0.41 10.73
CA ASP A 521 27.39 -0.02 12.01
C ASP A 521 26.37 -0.63 13.01
N GLY A 522 25.35 -1.33 12.51
CA GLY A 522 24.30 -1.95 13.33
C GLY A 522 23.29 -0.97 13.91
N GLY A 523 23.19 0.23 13.34
CA GLY A 523 22.15 1.21 13.66
C GLY A 523 20.74 0.71 13.32
N ARG A 524 19.74 1.52 13.65
CA ARG A 524 18.32 1.24 13.37
C ARG A 524 17.57 2.45 12.81
N VAL A 525 18.30 3.49 12.41
CA VAL A 525 17.73 4.78 11.97
C VAL A 525 16.81 4.61 10.76
N ALA A 526 17.30 3.94 9.71
CA ALA A 526 16.52 3.71 8.49
C ALA A 526 15.27 2.85 8.77
N LYS A 527 15.40 1.81 9.62
CA LYS A 527 14.26 0.96 10.03
C LYS A 527 13.25 1.73 10.87
N GLN A 528 13.72 2.56 11.79
CA GLN A 528 12.85 3.36 12.65
C GLN A 528 12.17 4.50 11.91
N MET A 529 12.73 4.97 10.80
CA MET A 529 12.10 5.91 9.88
C MET A 529 11.20 5.24 8.83
N ASP A 530 11.12 3.91 8.84
CA ASP A 530 10.44 3.10 7.81
C ASP A 530 10.98 3.32 6.39
N LEU A 531 12.27 3.69 6.29
CA LEU A 531 12.98 3.95 5.04
C LEU A 531 13.87 2.79 4.59
N PHE A 532 14.09 1.77 5.47
CA PHE A 532 14.99 0.66 5.19
C PHE A 532 14.48 -0.21 4.05
N GLY A 533 15.33 -0.47 3.04
CA GLY A 533 15.02 -1.37 1.94
C GLY A 533 15.36 -0.79 0.58
N SER A 534 14.58 -1.18 -0.41
CA SER A 534 14.70 -0.73 -1.79
C SER A 534 13.33 -0.58 -2.44
N SER A 535 13.22 0.37 -3.36
CA SER A 535 12.03 0.55 -4.19
C SER A 535 12.04 -0.27 -5.48
N ASP A 536 13.11 -1.05 -5.77
CA ASP A 536 13.27 -1.80 -7.01
C ASP A 536 13.66 -3.27 -6.77
N MET A 537 13.44 -4.13 -7.80
CA MET A 537 13.65 -5.57 -7.70
C MET A 537 15.10 -5.96 -7.41
N LEU A 538 16.05 -5.31 -8.08
CA LEU A 538 17.48 -5.65 -7.96
C LEU A 538 18.06 -5.15 -6.64
N GLY A 539 17.67 -3.93 -6.23
CA GLY A 539 18.08 -3.37 -4.96
C GLY A 539 17.52 -4.17 -3.77
N SER A 540 16.27 -4.64 -3.82
CA SER A 540 15.67 -5.46 -2.76
C SER A 540 16.46 -6.74 -2.49
N LEU A 541 16.97 -7.40 -3.54
CA LEU A 541 17.83 -8.59 -3.38
C LEU A 541 19.18 -8.26 -2.75
N LEU A 542 19.79 -7.12 -3.11
CA LEU A 542 21.04 -6.69 -2.52
C LEU A 542 20.87 -6.42 -1.01
N VAL A 543 19.85 -5.64 -0.65
CA VAL A 543 19.58 -5.32 0.76
C VAL A 543 19.24 -6.59 1.56
N LEU A 544 18.49 -7.55 0.97
CA LEU A 544 18.18 -8.82 1.64
C LEU A 544 19.45 -9.64 1.89
N ALA A 545 20.36 -9.74 0.91
CA ALA A 545 21.62 -10.47 1.08
C ALA A 545 22.47 -9.86 2.19
N ASP A 546 22.52 -8.52 2.28
CA ASP A 546 23.27 -7.82 3.33
C ASP A 546 22.61 -7.99 4.70
N ALA A 547 21.27 -7.84 4.82
CA ALA A 547 20.54 -8.07 6.06
C ALA A 547 20.73 -9.50 6.60
N LEU A 548 20.73 -10.50 5.70
CA LEU A 548 20.99 -11.90 6.08
C LEU A 548 22.44 -12.14 6.55
N ARG A 549 23.44 -11.48 5.93
CA ARG A 549 24.86 -11.56 6.36
C ARG A 549 25.07 -10.98 7.76
N GLU A 550 24.35 -9.91 8.06
CA GLU A 550 24.41 -9.21 9.34
C GLU A 550 23.48 -9.83 10.40
N SER A 551 22.71 -10.86 10.03
CA SER A 551 21.67 -11.48 10.87
C SER A 551 20.61 -10.48 11.36
N ASP A 552 20.30 -9.48 10.54
CA ASP A 552 19.31 -8.46 10.81
C ASP A 552 17.89 -8.95 10.51
N MET A 553 17.29 -9.63 11.47
CA MET A 553 15.93 -10.21 11.33
C MET A 553 14.86 -9.15 11.12
N GLU A 554 15.00 -7.99 11.74
CA GLU A 554 14.04 -6.88 11.56
C GLU A 554 14.11 -6.35 10.13
N GLY A 555 15.32 -6.15 9.60
CA GLY A 555 15.53 -5.78 8.20
C GLY A 555 14.97 -6.83 7.23
N VAL A 556 15.24 -8.11 7.48
CA VAL A 556 14.68 -9.21 6.65
C VAL A 556 13.15 -9.19 6.65
N ASN A 557 12.50 -9.01 7.81
CA ASN A 557 11.04 -8.93 7.90
C ASN A 557 10.45 -7.75 7.11
N ARG A 558 11.09 -6.59 7.17
CA ARG A 558 10.65 -5.39 6.43
C ARG A 558 10.73 -5.57 4.92
N LEU A 559 11.74 -6.30 4.44
CA LEU A 559 11.93 -6.56 3.01
C LEU A 559 10.88 -7.48 2.39
N ILE A 560 10.13 -8.24 3.19
CA ILE A 560 9.06 -9.12 2.68
C ILE A 560 8.05 -8.31 1.87
N GLN A 561 7.67 -7.11 2.33
CA GLN A 561 6.76 -6.22 1.61
C GLN A 561 7.39 -5.74 0.29
N ASN A 562 8.67 -5.37 0.27
CA ASN A 562 9.37 -4.96 -0.95
C ASN A 562 9.32 -6.06 -2.03
N PHE A 563 9.39 -7.35 -1.63
CA PHE A 563 9.23 -8.46 -2.57
C PHE A 563 7.79 -8.62 -3.07
N ASP A 564 6.78 -8.37 -2.24
CA ASP A 564 5.38 -8.39 -2.68
C ASP A 564 5.12 -7.29 -3.73
N ASP A 565 5.65 -6.10 -3.51
CA ASP A 565 5.56 -5.00 -4.44
C ASP A 565 6.32 -5.30 -5.75
N ALA A 566 7.51 -5.89 -5.66
CA ALA A 566 8.30 -6.30 -6.82
C ALA A 566 7.60 -7.41 -7.63
N ILE A 567 7.00 -8.40 -6.97
CA ILE A 567 6.21 -9.46 -7.62
C ILE A 567 4.98 -8.87 -8.30
N THR A 568 4.28 -7.95 -7.64
CA THR A 568 3.13 -7.23 -8.19
C THR A 568 3.53 -6.46 -9.43
N HIS A 569 4.65 -5.72 -9.39
CA HIS A 569 5.17 -5.01 -10.56
C HIS A 569 5.50 -5.95 -11.73
N ALA A 570 6.12 -7.10 -11.47
CA ALA A 570 6.38 -8.11 -12.50
C ALA A 570 5.08 -8.61 -13.16
N LEU A 571 4.01 -8.80 -12.38
CA LEU A 571 2.69 -9.18 -12.88
C LEU A 571 2.04 -8.07 -13.71
N ASP A 572 2.20 -6.81 -13.34
CA ASP A 572 1.71 -5.65 -14.10
C ASP A 572 2.42 -5.53 -15.45
N MET A 573 3.74 -5.76 -15.47
CA MET A 573 4.50 -5.82 -16.73
C MET A 573 4.03 -6.97 -17.61
N ARG A 574 3.76 -8.15 -17.05
CA ARG A 574 3.16 -9.28 -17.79
C ARG A 574 1.77 -8.96 -18.34
N SER A 575 0.95 -8.27 -17.56
CA SER A 575 -0.37 -7.80 -18.01
C SER A 575 -0.24 -6.87 -19.21
N THR A 576 0.71 -5.94 -19.19
CA THR A 576 1.02 -5.03 -20.30
C THR A 576 1.45 -5.78 -21.56
N VAL A 577 2.31 -6.79 -21.41
CA VAL A 577 2.71 -7.71 -22.50
C VAL A 577 1.50 -8.47 -23.03
N GLY A 578 0.66 -9.01 -22.15
CA GLY A 578 -0.55 -9.75 -22.51
C GLY A 578 -1.56 -8.92 -23.31
N ILE A 579 -1.79 -7.66 -22.90
CA ILE A 579 -2.64 -6.70 -23.62
C ILE A 579 -2.06 -6.43 -25.02
N SER A 580 -0.74 -6.24 -25.12
CA SER A 580 -0.06 -6.01 -26.40
C SER A 580 -0.15 -7.22 -27.31
N THR A 581 0.06 -8.43 -26.79
CA THR A 581 -0.09 -9.70 -27.54
C THR A 581 -1.51 -9.88 -28.04
N LYS A 582 -2.51 -9.66 -27.20
CA LYS A 582 -3.92 -9.74 -27.58
C LYS A 582 -4.25 -8.78 -28.72
N ARG A 583 -3.75 -7.54 -28.65
CA ARG A 583 -3.95 -6.56 -29.73
C ARG A 583 -3.35 -7.03 -31.06
N LEU A 584 -2.16 -7.66 -31.02
CA LEU A 584 -1.55 -8.26 -32.22
C LEU A 584 -2.40 -9.43 -32.76
N ASP A 585 -2.92 -10.29 -31.90
CA ASP A 585 -3.80 -11.41 -32.29
C ASP A 585 -5.08 -10.92 -32.96
N ASP A 586 -5.77 -9.96 -32.35
CA ASP A 586 -7.00 -9.37 -32.89
C ASP A 586 -6.75 -8.69 -34.26
N THR A 587 -5.60 -8.01 -34.41
CA THR A 587 -5.21 -7.39 -35.66
C THR A 587 -4.85 -8.44 -36.73
N SER A 588 -4.14 -9.50 -36.35
CA SER A 588 -3.82 -10.63 -37.21
C SER A 588 -5.07 -11.29 -37.79
N GLY A 589 -6.07 -11.56 -36.94
CA GLY A 589 -7.36 -12.11 -37.36
C GLY A 589 -8.06 -11.21 -38.39
N ARG A 590 -8.13 -9.91 -38.12
CA ARG A 590 -8.72 -8.94 -39.06
C ARG A 590 -7.98 -8.86 -40.40
N LEU A 591 -6.65 -8.91 -40.35
CA LEU A 591 -5.82 -8.92 -41.59
C LEU A 591 -6.02 -10.21 -42.40
N GLN A 592 -6.22 -11.37 -41.74
CA GLN A 592 -6.55 -12.63 -42.42
C GLN A 592 -7.90 -12.55 -43.13
N ASP A 593 -8.92 -11.95 -42.49
CA ASP A 593 -10.22 -11.73 -43.12
C ASP A 593 -10.11 -10.79 -44.32
N LEU A 594 -9.33 -9.70 -44.22
CA LEU A 594 -9.07 -8.78 -45.30
C LEU A 594 -8.29 -9.47 -46.45
N GLN A 595 -7.30 -10.29 -46.14
CA GLN A 595 -6.52 -11.08 -47.12
C GLN A 595 -7.43 -12.01 -47.89
N LEU A 596 -8.33 -12.72 -47.24
CA LEU A 596 -9.32 -13.58 -47.85
C LEU A 596 -10.24 -12.78 -48.79
N GLY A 597 -10.72 -11.63 -48.33
CA GLY A 597 -11.56 -10.71 -49.10
C GLY A 597 -10.87 -10.22 -50.37
N PHE A 598 -9.65 -9.69 -50.24
CA PHE A 598 -8.88 -9.21 -51.41
C PHE A 598 -8.48 -10.35 -52.34
N THR A 599 -8.16 -11.54 -51.84
CA THR A 599 -7.86 -12.71 -52.67
C THR A 599 -9.09 -13.11 -53.47
N LYS A 600 -10.29 -13.06 -52.90
CA LYS A 600 -11.53 -13.32 -53.62
C LYS A 600 -11.81 -12.25 -54.69
N LEU A 601 -11.66 -10.96 -54.35
CA LEU A 601 -11.83 -9.88 -55.32
C LEU A 601 -10.82 -9.97 -56.50
N LEU A 602 -9.58 -10.34 -56.18
CA LEU A 602 -8.54 -10.59 -57.19
C LEU A 602 -8.92 -11.75 -58.10
N SER A 603 -9.39 -12.86 -57.54
CA SER A 603 -9.85 -14.03 -58.32
C SER A 603 -11.06 -13.67 -59.20
N GLU A 604 -12.04 -12.92 -58.69
CA GLU A 604 -13.19 -12.45 -59.48
C GLU A 604 -12.78 -11.53 -60.62
N GLU A 605 -11.71 -10.73 -60.47
CA GLU A 605 -11.23 -9.83 -61.52
C GLU A 605 -10.29 -10.52 -62.53
N GLU A 606 -9.36 -11.35 -62.03
CA GLU A 606 -8.26 -11.90 -62.84
C GLU A 606 -8.55 -13.28 -63.41
N ASP A 607 -9.28 -14.15 -62.69
CA ASP A 607 -9.44 -15.56 -63.05
C ASP A 607 -10.45 -15.73 -64.21
N ALA A 608 -10.17 -16.72 -65.02
CA ALA A 608 -11.04 -17.10 -66.11
C ALA A 608 -12.07 -18.15 -65.69
N ASP A 609 -13.34 -17.95 -66.09
CA ASP A 609 -14.34 -19.01 -65.99
C ASP A 609 -13.96 -20.14 -66.98
N LEU A 610 -13.23 -21.12 -66.48
CA LEU A 610 -12.73 -22.25 -67.29
C LEU A 610 -13.85 -22.98 -68.00
N THR A 611 -15.06 -23.11 -67.45
CA THR A 611 -16.20 -23.78 -68.11
C THR A 611 -16.63 -23.01 -69.35
N LYS A 612 -16.71 -21.68 -69.18
CA LYS A 612 -17.05 -20.79 -70.30
C LYS A 612 -15.92 -20.74 -71.35
N VAL A 613 -14.65 -20.62 -70.91
CA VAL A 613 -13.47 -20.59 -71.77
C VAL A 613 -13.36 -21.86 -72.64
N VAL A 614 -13.55 -23.05 -72.00
CA VAL A 614 -13.54 -24.35 -72.75
C VAL A 614 -14.67 -24.39 -73.76
N THR A 615 -15.87 -23.97 -73.42
CA THR A 615 -17.04 -23.96 -74.31
C THR A 615 -16.82 -22.99 -75.49
N ASP A 616 -16.35 -21.77 -75.18
CA ASP A 616 -16.06 -20.75 -76.17
C ASP A 616 -14.89 -21.17 -77.07
N LEU A 617 -13.83 -21.81 -76.52
CA LEU A 617 -12.69 -22.31 -77.30
C LEU A 617 -13.14 -23.34 -78.31
N ALA A 618 -13.98 -24.33 -77.94
CA ALA A 618 -14.52 -25.32 -78.84
C ALA A 618 -15.40 -24.70 -79.94
N ALA A 619 -16.22 -23.69 -79.58
CA ALA A 619 -17.05 -22.96 -80.56
C ALA A 619 -16.20 -22.14 -81.54
N TYR A 620 -15.17 -21.40 -81.01
CA TYR A 620 -14.27 -20.62 -81.92
C TYR A 620 -13.33 -21.49 -82.73
N GLU A 621 -12.90 -22.64 -82.22
CA GLU A 621 -12.17 -23.63 -83.04
C GLU A 621 -13.01 -24.11 -84.21
N SER A 622 -14.27 -24.49 -83.95
CA SER A 622 -15.20 -24.91 -85.01
C SER A 622 -15.48 -23.76 -86.01
N ALA A 623 -15.66 -22.53 -85.52
CA ALA A 623 -15.86 -21.35 -86.34
C ALA A 623 -14.61 -21.03 -87.22
N TYR A 624 -13.40 -21.14 -86.63
CA TYR A 624 -12.14 -20.94 -87.32
C TYR A 624 -11.93 -21.98 -88.45
N GLN A 625 -12.21 -23.27 -88.19
CA GLN A 625 -12.16 -24.34 -89.20
C GLN A 625 -13.18 -24.08 -90.29
N ALA A 626 -14.42 -23.66 -89.95
CA ALA A 626 -15.43 -23.30 -90.98
C ALA A 626 -15.02 -22.07 -91.80
N ALA A 627 -14.41 -21.07 -91.15
CA ALA A 627 -13.89 -19.87 -91.85
C ALA A 627 -12.74 -20.22 -92.81
N LEU A 628 -11.81 -21.11 -92.38
CA LEU A 628 -10.73 -21.60 -93.27
C LEU A 628 -11.29 -22.36 -94.49
N LEU A 629 -12.26 -23.22 -94.27
CA LEU A 629 -12.93 -23.96 -95.36
C LEU A 629 -13.65 -23.02 -96.30
N SER A 630 -14.32 -21.98 -95.80
CA SER A 630 -14.98 -20.94 -96.62
C SER A 630 -13.95 -20.09 -97.34
N ALA A 631 -12.84 -19.73 -96.72
CA ALA A 631 -11.74 -18.99 -97.38
C ALA A 631 -11.12 -19.77 -98.52
N ALA A 632 -10.89 -21.08 -98.31
CA ALA A 632 -10.35 -21.97 -99.33
C ALA A 632 -11.26 -22.05 -100.58
N LYS A 633 -12.58 -22.06 -100.35
CA LYS A 633 -13.56 -22.05 -101.48
C LYS A 633 -13.64 -20.71 -102.18
N ILE A 634 -13.40 -19.58 -101.50
CA ILE A 634 -13.49 -18.25 -102.14
C ILE A 634 -12.18 -17.85 -102.83
N VAL A 635 -11.04 -18.32 -102.29
CA VAL A 635 -9.70 -18.02 -102.86
C VAL A 635 -9.35 -18.92 -104.05
N GLN A 636 -10.05 -20.07 -104.18
CA GLN A 636 -9.86 -20.85 -105.45
C GLN A 636 -10.43 -20.09 -106.63
N PRO A 637 -9.61 -19.56 -107.53
CA PRO A 637 -10.14 -18.96 -108.69
C PRO A 637 -10.83 -20.05 -109.52
N SER A 638 -12.12 -19.84 -109.80
CA SER A 638 -12.82 -20.69 -110.76
C SER A 638 -12.03 -20.67 -112.06
N LEU A 639 -11.54 -21.83 -112.49
CA LEU A 639 -10.89 -22.01 -113.79
C LEU A 639 -11.76 -21.50 -114.96
N LEU A 640 -13.05 -21.21 -114.67
CA LEU A 640 -14.01 -20.60 -115.60
C LEU A 640 -13.85 -19.05 -115.74
N ASP A 641 -13.25 -18.33 -114.77
CA ASP A 641 -12.97 -16.88 -114.85
C ASP A 641 -11.67 -16.56 -115.60
N PHE A 642 -10.82 -17.58 -115.85
CA PHE A 642 -9.60 -17.43 -116.66
C PHE A 642 -9.83 -17.73 -118.15
N LEU A 643 -10.97 -18.28 -118.50
CA LEU A 643 -11.34 -18.64 -119.87
C LEU A 643 -12.40 -17.73 -120.50
N ARG A 644 -12.68 -16.57 -119.87
CA ARG A 644 -13.52 -15.52 -120.44
C ARG A 644 -12.73 -14.29 -120.82
#